data_0b71445f371959f654b441d89f52d3fe
#
_entry.id   0b71445f371959f654b441d89f52d3fe
#
_cell.length_a   1.000
_cell.length_b   1.000
_cell.length_c   1.000
_cell.angle_alpha   90.00
_cell.angle_beta   90.00
_cell.angle_gamma   90.00
#
_symmetry.space_group_name_H-M   'P 1'
#
loop_
_entity.id
_entity.type
_entity.pdbx_description
1 polymer ?
#
loop_
_entity_poly.entity_id
_entity_poly.type
_entity_poly.pdbx_seq_one_letter_code
_entity_poly.pdbx_strand_id
1 'polypeptide(L)'
;MGKKVKKDEKPPPDDVFDPLLVESRQAGTVVLMLSSPEEDVQAKACEAIYKYVDKCDENKKQLLDLNAIEALLPLLQSEDRIVRRNACMAVSVMTAHPEVRKKLRKNEEAIPAMITLLAPEEDTVVHEFCALGLSQMAIEFSSKAVIFENNGIEPLVKCLSSSDPDVQKNAIETLAQLLLDYQTRAAIKDCDGLSPMLELLKSEFSIIQKLALLALDRASQDADNRGALRELESMSKLVDFVAHPEWNDLHVMAVMVLANLLEDHESLELVKETGTLKRLVALITDQPPPEEEAKGGGGKGGKAEKGGSRAAKKSAKDGGKTSRGKKSSEEKEESVPGEAIIPTLPDVKMCAAKAIARSARSAENRKILHEQEAEKMLIHLLAHESAEVQTAAAQALGIMSENLLTKDSIREWEGVQPLVKLLNSDNGDVKEAASLALANLTANNSTNCHDISNFGGIDALIHTLADAREEAVANAACCLTNMATEEALRSDAQNKNIVVKLIEPLKSKNTNVQSKCSLAVAAFVCDVDSRSDFRNNGGIEFLITLLHSGNDEVRRNSSWAIAVCAVDEQTASEVCKLGGMSVLQEIQVSGTRRNPFADVALQNLLNSNLSAKYSLTGALSSTNIILDGFYDAGQLRPGSQFLSLEDYCKQELHDKRPVLLVNAKPESAPKESQSQADAEMAKDSSKTSVSGKSSRTGRETKAKSKAQKEKEEKQREEEIQAQLQREAENQSTTDNKPFEMPCDSNLCQYLEEITEKIQPLQTTREQVVALAQYVSDHMGGPIEKGELANFSYELPISQIRYEMKSNVVPIGKIKTGIHIHRALLFKVLADRIAVGCTLNRGDYNLACNEVMLPDSDDTPGAPKFPPRTFVVDLVHCPGKLLRADSPEAAQYQQL
;
A
#
# COMPACT_ATOMS: atom_id res chain seq x y z
N MET A 1 13.79 -64.52 58.74
CA MET A 1 13.03 -64.96 57.57
C MET A 1 13.38 -64.18 56.37
N GLY A 2 14.26 -64.75 55.50
CA GLY A 2 14.81 -64.05 54.33
C GLY A 2 13.79 -64.01 53.23
N LYS A 3 13.48 -62.83 52.75
CA LYS A 3 12.78 -62.62 51.49
C LYS A 3 13.74 -63.00 50.35
N LYS A 4 13.42 -64.03 49.60
CA LYS A 4 14.10 -64.39 48.35
C LYS A 4 13.91 -63.12 47.38
N VAL A 5 15.01 -62.49 47.04
CA VAL A 5 15.07 -61.55 45.93
C VAL A 5 14.82 -62.41 44.68
N LYS A 6 13.77 -62.10 43.91
CA LYS A 6 13.58 -62.60 42.54
C LYS A 6 14.79 -62.09 41.75
N LYS A 7 15.56 -62.99 41.14
CA LYS A 7 16.51 -62.65 40.11
C LYS A 7 15.78 -61.92 38.99
N ASP A 8 16.19 -60.75 38.71
CA ASP A 8 15.81 -60.08 37.49
C ASP A 8 16.27 -60.91 36.30
N GLU A 9 15.33 -61.52 35.59
CA GLU A 9 15.61 -62.11 34.28
C GLU A 9 16.01 -60.96 33.36
N LYS A 10 17.17 -61.10 32.76
CA LYS A 10 17.61 -60.17 31.73
C LYS A 10 16.54 -60.16 30.62
N PRO A 11 16.13 -59.01 30.14
CA PRO A 11 15.24 -58.95 28.96
C PRO A 11 15.86 -59.77 27.83
N PRO A 12 15.05 -60.47 27.01
CA PRO A 12 15.55 -61.21 25.87
C PRO A 12 16.31 -60.27 24.93
N PRO A 13 17.30 -60.79 24.18
CA PRO A 13 17.98 -60.00 23.16
C PRO A 13 16.99 -59.38 22.18
N ASP A 14 17.25 -58.18 21.71
CA ASP A 14 16.34 -57.38 20.86
C ASP A 14 16.01 -58.04 19.52
N ASP A 15 16.75 -59.03 19.10
CA ASP A 15 16.63 -59.81 17.85
C ASP A 15 15.84 -61.13 17.98
N VAL A 16 15.29 -61.45 19.16
CA VAL A 16 14.61 -62.74 19.45
C VAL A 16 13.18 -62.49 19.90
N PHE A 17 12.21 -63.20 19.26
CA PHE A 17 10.82 -63.20 19.69
C PHE A 17 10.63 -63.84 21.09
N ASP A 18 9.65 -63.41 21.84
CA ASP A 18 9.21 -64.02 23.06
C ASP A 18 8.77 -65.47 22.79
N PRO A 19 8.97 -66.38 23.73
CA PRO A 19 8.60 -67.77 23.55
C PRO A 19 7.10 -67.94 23.20
N LEU A 20 6.88 -68.40 21.99
CA LEU A 20 5.56 -68.77 21.51
C LEU A 20 5.26 -70.18 22.01
N LEU A 21 3.96 -70.51 22.11
CA LEU A 21 3.54 -71.92 22.39
C LEU A 21 3.90 -72.86 21.25
N VAL A 22 4.21 -72.31 20.08
CA VAL A 22 4.83 -72.98 18.92
C VAL A 22 6.30 -72.68 18.93
N GLU A 23 7.16 -73.68 18.80
CA GLU A 23 8.62 -73.64 18.89
C GLU A 23 9.27 -72.98 17.70
N SER A 24 9.00 -71.69 17.45
CA SER A 24 9.69 -70.90 16.44
C SER A 24 10.12 -69.57 16.97
N ARG A 25 11.42 -69.24 16.78
CA ARG A 25 12.01 -67.96 17.18
C ARG A 25 12.54 -67.19 16.00
N GLN A 26 12.28 -67.64 14.77
CA GLN A 26 12.77 -66.98 13.57
C GLN A 26 11.66 -66.06 12.99
N ALA A 27 12.01 -64.79 12.73
CA ALA A 27 11.08 -63.80 12.22
C ALA A 27 10.30 -64.25 10.97
N GLY A 28 11.03 -64.87 9.99
CA GLY A 28 10.38 -65.35 8.78
C GLY A 28 9.34 -66.48 9.03
N THR A 29 9.56 -67.32 10.07
CA THR A 29 8.59 -68.36 10.42
C THR A 29 7.35 -67.75 11.07
N VAL A 30 7.51 -66.74 11.94
CA VAL A 30 6.38 -66.06 12.57
C VAL A 30 5.53 -65.35 11.53
N VAL A 31 6.15 -64.74 10.52
CA VAL A 31 5.43 -64.13 9.37
C VAL A 31 4.62 -65.16 8.59
N LEU A 32 5.19 -66.39 8.35
CA LEU A 32 4.48 -67.47 7.69
C LEU A 32 3.28 -68.01 8.50
N MET A 33 3.37 -67.95 9.85
CA MET A 33 2.26 -68.34 10.74
C MET A 33 1.03 -67.43 10.64
N LEU A 34 1.19 -66.18 10.12
CA LEU A 34 0.07 -65.29 9.86
C LEU A 34 -0.90 -65.86 8.78
N SER A 35 -0.40 -66.70 7.90
CA SER A 35 -1.20 -67.36 6.85
C SER A 35 -1.76 -68.73 7.31
N SER A 36 -1.68 -69.09 8.58
CA SER A 36 -2.27 -70.31 9.12
C SER A 36 -3.78 -70.30 8.95
N PRO A 37 -4.43 -71.48 8.69
CA PRO A 37 -5.89 -71.58 8.74
C PRO A 37 -6.47 -71.54 10.15
N GLU A 38 -5.63 -71.63 11.19
CA GLU A 38 -6.06 -71.66 12.61
C GLU A 38 -5.95 -70.25 13.23
N GLU A 39 -7.07 -69.71 13.70
CA GLU A 39 -7.17 -68.35 14.28
C GLU A 39 -6.29 -68.20 15.51
N ASP A 40 -6.19 -69.22 16.36
CA ASP A 40 -5.31 -69.24 17.54
C ASP A 40 -3.83 -69.06 17.17
N VAL A 41 -3.39 -69.65 16.05
CA VAL A 41 -2.01 -69.50 15.55
C VAL A 41 -1.79 -68.10 14.98
N GLN A 42 -2.74 -67.60 14.24
CA GLN A 42 -2.71 -66.22 13.71
C GLN A 42 -2.66 -65.18 14.83
N ALA A 43 -3.51 -65.34 15.85
CA ALA A 43 -3.58 -64.42 17.00
C ALA A 43 -2.24 -64.34 17.76
N LYS A 44 -1.62 -65.50 18.01
CA LYS A 44 -0.31 -65.60 18.70
C LYS A 44 0.81 -65.06 17.82
N ALA A 45 0.78 -65.29 16.54
CA ALA A 45 1.77 -64.70 15.60
C ALA A 45 1.69 -63.18 15.53
N CYS A 46 0.49 -62.60 15.48
CA CYS A 46 0.26 -61.16 15.54
C CYS A 46 0.75 -60.57 16.87
N GLU A 47 0.44 -61.19 18.01
CA GLU A 47 0.90 -60.79 19.34
C GLU A 47 2.44 -60.78 19.43
N ALA A 48 3.06 -61.84 18.90
CA ALA A 48 4.51 -61.94 18.90
C ALA A 48 5.16 -60.86 18.04
N ILE A 49 4.60 -60.56 16.85
CA ILE A 49 5.03 -59.48 15.97
C ILE A 49 4.89 -58.13 16.69
N TYR A 50 3.73 -57.85 17.33
CA TYR A 50 3.53 -56.62 18.09
C TYR A 50 4.62 -56.45 19.16
N LYS A 51 4.86 -57.45 20.00
CA LYS A 51 5.88 -57.43 21.07
C LYS A 51 7.30 -57.28 20.50
N TYR A 52 7.55 -57.76 19.29
CA TYR A 52 8.85 -57.64 18.62
C TYR A 52 9.10 -56.25 18.04
N VAL A 53 8.10 -55.64 17.35
CA VAL A 53 8.22 -54.32 16.74
C VAL A 53 8.19 -53.20 17.75
N ASP A 54 7.62 -53.42 18.90
CA ASP A 54 7.56 -52.45 20.02
C ASP A 54 8.94 -52.22 20.66
N LYS A 55 9.91 -53.15 20.45
CA LYS A 55 11.24 -53.07 21.06
C LYS A 55 12.17 -52.07 20.40
N CYS A 56 12.23 -52.04 19.07
CA CYS A 56 13.08 -51.13 18.35
C CYS A 56 12.67 -50.97 16.87
N ASP A 57 13.17 -49.94 16.21
CA ASP A 57 12.85 -49.61 14.81
C ASP A 57 13.50 -50.58 13.79
N GLU A 58 14.65 -51.17 14.14
CA GLU A 58 15.30 -52.18 13.32
C GLU A 58 14.43 -53.39 13.12
N ASN A 59 13.67 -53.80 14.15
CA ASN A 59 12.69 -54.91 14.07
C ASN A 59 11.56 -54.57 13.11
N LYS A 60 11.09 -53.32 13.09
CA LYS A 60 10.07 -52.88 12.14
C LYS A 60 10.55 -52.99 10.70
N LYS A 61 11.83 -52.60 10.43
CA LYS A 61 12.45 -52.71 9.13
C LYS A 61 12.63 -54.18 8.71
N GLN A 62 13.11 -55.05 9.62
CA GLN A 62 13.29 -56.46 9.33
C GLN A 62 11.96 -57.13 8.93
N LEU A 63 10.88 -56.86 9.62
CA LEU A 63 9.57 -57.40 9.29
C LEU A 63 8.99 -56.82 8.01
N LEU A 64 9.29 -55.57 7.71
CA LEU A 64 8.93 -54.95 6.43
C LEU A 64 9.62 -55.68 5.26
N ASP A 65 10.92 -56.01 5.40
CA ASP A 65 11.69 -56.75 4.38
C ASP A 65 11.19 -58.22 4.21
N LEU A 66 10.58 -58.78 5.24
CA LEU A 66 9.92 -60.07 5.22
C LEU A 66 8.46 -60.03 4.74
N ASN A 67 7.99 -58.89 4.24
CA ASN A 67 6.61 -58.69 3.79
C ASN A 67 5.54 -58.95 4.84
N ALA A 68 5.81 -58.72 6.14
CA ALA A 68 4.86 -58.90 7.23
C ALA A 68 3.60 -58.04 7.06
N ILE A 69 3.72 -56.84 6.48
CA ILE A 69 2.60 -55.95 6.26
C ILE A 69 1.54 -56.55 5.34
N GLU A 70 1.93 -57.18 4.25
CA GLU A 70 1.01 -57.85 3.32
C GLU A 70 0.29 -59.02 3.95
N ALA A 71 0.95 -59.71 4.91
CA ALA A 71 0.35 -60.81 5.64
C ALA A 71 -0.58 -60.35 6.79
N LEU A 72 -0.29 -59.18 7.41
CA LEU A 72 -1.09 -58.61 8.50
C LEU A 72 -2.36 -57.89 8.01
N LEU A 73 -2.34 -57.25 6.83
CA LEU A 73 -3.47 -56.45 6.36
C LEU A 73 -4.78 -57.24 6.21
N PRO A 74 -4.83 -58.46 5.64
CA PRO A 74 -6.05 -59.24 5.57
C PRO A 74 -6.61 -59.62 6.97
N LEU A 75 -5.73 -59.74 7.97
CA LEU A 75 -6.10 -60.09 9.34
C LEU A 75 -6.81 -58.94 10.08
N LEU A 76 -6.72 -57.72 9.61
CA LEU A 76 -7.53 -56.59 10.10
C LEU A 76 -9.03 -56.80 9.87
N GLN A 77 -9.39 -57.63 8.91
CA GLN A 77 -10.79 -57.97 8.57
C GLN A 77 -11.17 -59.39 8.99
N SER A 78 -10.37 -60.09 9.85
CA SER A 78 -10.66 -61.41 10.36
C SER A 78 -11.99 -61.43 11.14
N GLU A 79 -12.74 -62.52 11.12
CA GLU A 79 -13.96 -62.70 11.92
C GLU A 79 -13.65 -62.83 13.41
N ASP A 80 -12.44 -63.31 13.76
CA ASP A 80 -11.99 -63.46 15.16
C ASP A 80 -11.49 -62.08 15.69
N ARG A 81 -12.06 -61.68 16.83
CA ARG A 81 -11.74 -60.40 17.49
C ARG A 81 -10.31 -60.32 18.00
N ILE A 82 -9.73 -61.44 18.45
CA ILE A 82 -8.39 -61.47 19.02
C ILE A 82 -7.37 -61.33 17.90
N VAL A 83 -7.62 -61.97 16.74
CA VAL A 83 -6.79 -61.83 15.54
C VAL A 83 -6.82 -60.36 15.06
N ARG A 84 -8.01 -59.78 14.89
CA ARG A 84 -8.16 -58.38 14.47
C ARG A 84 -7.41 -57.44 15.42
N ARG A 85 -7.61 -57.58 16.72
CA ARG A 85 -6.98 -56.76 17.74
C ARG A 85 -5.45 -56.83 17.65
N ASN A 86 -4.90 -58.04 17.66
CA ASN A 86 -3.44 -58.23 17.65
C ASN A 86 -2.82 -57.80 16.32
N ALA A 87 -3.51 -58.03 15.22
CA ALA A 87 -3.07 -57.53 13.90
C ALA A 87 -3.06 -55.97 13.85
N CYS A 88 -4.13 -55.33 14.37
CA CYS A 88 -4.21 -53.91 14.49
C CYS A 88 -3.07 -53.31 15.32
N MET A 89 -2.79 -53.90 16.50
CA MET A 89 -1.67 -53.51 17.35
C MET A 89 -0.32 -53.57 16.59
N ALA A 90 -0.07 -54.69 15.92
CA ALA A 90 1.17 -54.89 15.15
C ALA A 90 1.31 -53.89 14.01
N VAL A 91 0.28 -53.71 13.17
CA VAL A 91 0.30 -52.77 12.03
C VAL A 91 0.50 -51.36 12.53
N SER A 92 -0.25 -50.93 13.55
CA SER A 92 -0.22 -49.57 14.06
C SER A 92 1.14 -49.20 14.64
N VAL A 93 1.79 -50.06 15.42
CA VAL A 93 3.15 -49.79 15.91
C VAL A 93 4.17 -49.72 14.75
N MET A 94 3.99 -50.56 13.72
CA MET A 94 4.85 -50.51 12.54
C MET A 94 4.75 -49.19 11.76
N THR A 95 3.61 -48.48 11.79
CA THR A 95 3.43 -47.18 11.07
C THR A 95 4.35 -46.09 11.57
N ALA A 96 4.97 -46.21 12.72
CA ALA A 96 5.99 -45.30 13.18
C ALA A 96 7.19 -45.24 12.22
N HIS A 97 7.46 -46.32 11.46
CA HIS A 97 8.57 -46.38 10.50
C HIS A 97 8.14 -45.80 9.14
N PRO A 98 8.90 -44.82 8.53
CA PRO A 98 8.51 -44.15 7.28
C PRO A 98 8.28 -45.07 6.10
N GLU A 99 9.14 -46.12 5.92
CA GLU A 99 8.98 -47.05 4.77
C GLU A 99 7.74 -47.93 4.93
N VAL A 100 7.29 -48.21 6.17
CA VAL A 100 6.01 -48.90 6.42
C VAL A 100 4.84 -48.03 5.97
N ARG A 101 4.85 -46.72 6.37
CA ARG A 101 3.83 -45.78 5.93
C ARG A 101 3.77 -45.70 4.41
N LYS A 102 4.94 -45.65 3.74
CA LYS A 102 5.05 -45.63 2.27
C LYS A 102 4.48 -46.90 1.63
N LYS A 103 4.63 -48.06 2.26
CA LYS A 103 4.10 -49.34 1.79
C LYS A 103 2.60 -49.44 1.99
N LEU A 104 2.10 -49.08 3.18
CA LEU A 104 0.66 -49.01 3.50
C LEU A 104 -0.09 -48.06 2.55
N ARG A 105 0.48 -46.92 2.20
CA ARG A 105 -0.10 -45.94 1.28
C ARG A 105 -0.26 -46.49 -0.15
N LYS A 106 0.58 -47.43 -0.58
CA LYS A 106 0.44 -48.11 -1.87
C LYS A 106 -0.68 -49.14 -1.89
N ASN A 107 -1.15 -49.55 -0.74
CA ASN A 107 -2.26 -50.45 -0.60
C ASN A 107 -3.55 -49.66 -0.30
N GLU A 108 -4.46 -49.66 -1.25
CA GLU A 108 -5.71 -48.88 -1.21
C GLU A 108 -6.66 -49.32 -0.10
N GLU A 109 -6.52 -50.57 0.43
CA GLU A 109 -7.39 -51.13 1.45
C GLU A 109 -6.88 -50.86 2.87
N ALA A 110 -5.61 -50.50 3.07
CA ALA A 110 -5.00 -50.41 4.40
C ALA A 110 -5.66 -49.34 5.29
N ILE A 111 -5.81 -48.11 4.80
CA ILE A 111 -6.44 -46.99 5.54
C ILE A 111 -7.94 -47.28 5.76
N PRO A 112 -8.73 -47.67 4.74
CA PRO A 112 -10.13 -48.03 4.94
C PRO A 112 -10.34 -49.13 5.99
N ALA A 113 -9.50 -50.19 6.00
CA ALA A 113 -9.57 -51.24 6.98
C ALA A 113 -9.34 -50.72 8.43
N MET A 114 -8.36 -49.82 8.61
CA MET A 114 -8.12 -49.18 9.90
C MET A 114 -9.29 -48.28 10.34
N ILE A 115 -9.92 -47.59 9.40
CA ILE A 115 -11.11 -46.74 9.69
C ILE A 115 -12.29 -47.62 10.12
N THR A 116 -12.51 -48.74 9.43
CA THR A 116 -13.60 -49.66 9.77
C THR A 116 -13.46 -50.22 11.20
N LEU A 117 -12.24 -50.43 11.67
CA LEU A 117 -11.95 -50.92 13.03
C LEU A 117 -12.19 -49.86 14.13
N LEU A 118 -12.49 -48.60 13.80
CA LEU A 118 -12.98 -47.59 14.75
C LEU A 118 -14.50 -47.72 15.00
N ALA A 119 -15.16 -48.74 14.47
CA ALA A 119 -16.59 -48.98 14.70
C ALA A 119 -16.89 -49.22 16.18
N PRO A 120 -18.07 -48.79 16.69
CA PRO A 120 -18.42 -48.89 18.13
C PRO A 120 -18.43 -50.29 18.69
N GLU A 121 -18.50 -51.31 17.85
CA GLU A 121 -18.56 -52.74 18.24
C GLU A 121 -17.20 -53.32 18.64
N GLU A 122 -16.12 -52.65 18.23
CA GLU A 122 -14.76 -53.06 18.54
C GLU A 122 -14.34 -52.65 19.97
N ASP A 123 -13.29 -53.26 20.49
CA ASP A 123 -12.82 -52.95 21.85
C ASP A 123 -11.94 -51.68 21.88
N THR A 124 -11.79 -51.12 23.06
CA THR A 124 -11.04 -49.90 23.29
C THR A 124 -9.58 -50.00 22.84
N VAL A 125 -8.94 -51.19 22.95
CA VAL A 125 -7.56 -51.39 22.50
C VAL A 125 -7.46 -51.30 20.96
N VAL A 126 -8.45 -51.79 20.24
CA VAL A 126 -8.51 -51.67 18.77
C VAL A 126 -8.64 -50.19 18.40
N HIS A 127 -9.52 -49.45 19.10
CA HIS A 127 -9.65 -48.01 18.87
C HIS A 127 -8.35 -47.24 19.13
N GLU A 128 -7.65 -47.53 20.23
CA GLU A 128 -6.36 -46.89 20.58
C GLU A 128 -5.34 -47.09 19.49
N PHE A 129 -5.13 -48.38 19.05
CA PHE A 129 -4.10 -48.65 18.06
C PHE A 129 -4.51 -48.24 16.65
N CYS A 130 -5.77 -48.33 16.24
CA CYS A 130 -6.22 -47.79 14.97
C CYS A 130 -6.05 -46.27 14.89
N ALA A 131 -6.44 -45.56 15.95
CA ALA A 131 -6.23 -44.12 16.02
C ALA A 131 -4.73 -43.76 16.00
N LEU A 132 -3.87 -44.52 16.68
CA LEU A 132 -2.42 -44.36 16.65
C LEU A 132 -1.87 -44.57 15.21
N GLY A 133 -2.26 -45.65 14.55
CA GLY A 133 -1.83 -45.96 13.21
C GLY A 133 -2.26 -44.87 12.21
N LEU A 134 -3.50 -44.39 12.31
CA LEU A 134 -4.03 -43.30 11.48
C LEU A 134 -3.33 -41.96 11.77
N SER A 135 -2.99 -41.67 13.04
CA SER A 135 -2.21 -40.48 13.40
C SER A 135 -0.86 -40.48 12.70
N GLN A 136 -0.14 -41.58 12.73
CA GLN A 136 1.15 -41.72 12.04
C GLN A 136 1.01 -41.66 10.53
N MET A 137 -0.04 -42.23 9.95
CA MET A 137 -0.32 -42.10 8.51
C MET A 137 -0.66 -40.66 8.11
N ALA A 138 -1.38 -39.92 8.92
CA ALA A 138 -1.81 -38.56 8.69
C ALA A 138 -0.66 -37.53 8.71
N ILE A 139 0.57 -37.93 9.05
CA ILE A 139 1.76 -37.06 8.86
C ILE A 139 1.94 -36.71 7.39
N GLU A 140 1.60 -37.61 6.47
CA GLU A 140 1.78 -37.44 5.04
C GLU A 140 0.51 -36.90 4.37
N PHE A 141 0.66 -35.90 3.50
CA PHE A 141 -0.48 -35.20 2.86
C PHE A 141 -1.41 -36.16 2.09
N SER A 142 -0.84 -37.10 1.30
CA SER A 142 -1.65 -38.05 0.52
C SER A 142 -2.49 -38.99 1.37
N SER A 143 -2.02 -39.37 2.56
CA SER A 143 -2.78 -40.19 3.48
C SER A 143 -3.95 -39.42 4.11
N LYS A 144 -3.82 -38.11 4.32
CA LYS A 144 -4.92 -37.27 4.83
C LYS A 144 -6.12 -37.30 3.87
N ALA A 145 -5.86 -37.16 2.57
CA ALA A 145 -6.90 -37.22 1.56
C ALA A 145 -7.63 -38.58 1.58
N VAL A 146 -6.88 -39.68 1.66
CA VAL A 146 -7.48 -41.04 1.73
C VAL A 146 -8.31 -41.22 2.99
N ILE A 147 -7.85 -40.71 4.16
CA ILE A 147 -8.63 -40.78 5.42
C ILE A 147 -9.93 -39.97 5.27
N PHE A 148 -9.85 -38.78 4.66
CA PHE A 148 -11.01 -37.94 4.42
C PHE A 148 -12.01 -38.59 3.45
N GLU A 149 -11.55 -39.09 2.30
CA GLU A 149 -12.37 -39.71 1.26
C GLU A 149 -13.11 -40.98 1.75
N ASN A 150 -12.53 -41.66 2.74
CA ASN A 150 -13.14 -42.85 3.38
C ASN A 150 -13.94 -42.51 4.64
N ASN A 151 -14.37 -41.27 4.82
CA ASN A 151 -15.18 -40.83 5.97
C ASN A 151 -14.54 -41.10 7.34
N GLY A 152 -13.21 -41.03 7.47
CA GLY A 152 -12.50 -41.30 8.71
C GLY A 152 -12.70 -40.24 9.80
N ILE A 153 -13.25 -39.05 9.50
CA ILE A 153 -13.47 -38.00 10.49
C ILE A 153 -14.51 -38.42 11.53
N GLU A 154 -15.69 -38.90 11.12
CA GLU A 154 -16.79 -39.22 12.02
C GLU A 154 -16.41 -40.29 13.07
N PRO A 155 -15.78 -41.44 12.71
CA PRO A 155 -15.33 -42.43 13.71
C PRO A 155 -14.28 -41.87 14.69
N LEU A 156 -13.34 -41.02 14.18
CA LEU A 156 -12.33 -40.35 15.02
C LEU A 156 -12.97 -39.37 16.01
N VAL A 157 -14.00 -38.62 15.59
CA VAL A 157 -14.77 -37.74 16.48
C VAL A 157 -15.45 -38.53 17.59
N LYS A 158 -16.05 -39.68 17.26
CA LYS A 158 -16.65 -40.57 18.28
C LYS A 158 -15.63 -41.08 19.31
N CYS A 159 -14.41 -41.34 18.87
CA CYS A 159 -13.31 -41.76 19.77
C CYS A 159 -12.92 -40.65 20.77
N LEU A 160 -13.17 -39.35 20.50
CA LEU A 160 -12.91 -38.27 21.45
C LEU A 160 -13.74 -38.39 22.74
N SER A 161 -14.87 -39.07 22.70
CA SER A 161 -15.74 -39.30 23.85
C SER A 161 -15.45 -40.63 24.55
N SER A 162 -14.36 -41.33 24.19
CA SER A 162 -13.93 -42.55 24.88
C SER A 162 -13.58 -42.28 26.34
N SER A 163 -13.79 -43.29 27.20
CA SER A 163 -13.32 -43.21 28.59
C SER A 163 -11.80 -43.48 28.74
N ASP A 164 -11.14 -43.92 27.67
CA ASP A 164 -9.72 -44.24 27.65
C ASP A 164 -8.92 -43.01 27.14
N PRO A 165 -7.97 -42.49 27.94
CA PRO A 165 -7.18 -41.34 27.56
C PRO A 165 -6.26 -41.56 26.36
N ASP A 166 -5.77 -42.76 26.13
CA ASP A 166 -4.90 -43.08 25.01
C ASP A 166 -5.69 -43.09 23.70
N VAL A 167 -6.93 -43.55 23.70
CA VAL A 167 -7.88 -43.44 22.58
C VAL A 167 -8.14 -41.96 22.28
N GLN A 168 -8.49 -41.15 23.30
CA GLN A 168 -8.73 -39.72 23.14
C GLN A 168 -7.52 -39.03 22.54
N LYS A 169 -6.33 -39.29 23.10
CA LYS A 169 -5.06 -38.68 22.64
C LYS A 169 -4.78 -39.00 21.18
N ASN A 170 -4.84 -40.26 20.78
CA ASN A 170 -4.52 -40.69 19.43
C ASN A 170 -5.55 -40.18 18.42
N ALA A 171 -6.83 -40.16 18.79
CA ALA A 171 -7.89 -39.63 17.93
C ALA A 171 -7.77 -38.08 17.72
N ILE A 172 -7.57 -37.33 18.81
CA ILE A 172 -7.41 -35.88 18.69
C ILE A 172 -6.12 -35.50 17.96
N GLU A 173 -5.04 -36.27 18.12
CA GLU A 173 -3.80 -36.06 17.35
C GLU A 173 -4.02 -36.29 15.87
N THR A 174 -4.77 -37.34 15.49
CA THR A 174 -5.14 -37.61 14.09
C THR A 174 -5.97 -36.47 13.52
N LEU A 175 -7.03 -36.06 14.23
CA LEU A 175 -7.90 -34.94 13.80
C LEU A 175 -7.11 -33.63 13.69
N ALA A 176 -6.22 -33.36 14.63
CA ALA A 176 -5.36 -32.20 14.55
C ALA A 176 -4.47 -32.20 13.28
N GLN A 177 -3.95 -33.38 12.88
CA GLN A 177 -3.20 -33.48 11.61
C GLN A 177 -4.08 -33.31 10.38
N LEU A 178 -5.29 -33.85 10.38
CA LEU A 178 -6.26 -33.74 9.29
C LEU A 178 -6.75 -32.31 9.11
N LEU A 179 -6.97 -31.52 10.18
CA LEU A 179 -7.42 -30.12 10.16
C LEU A 179 -6.42 -29.13 9.54
N LEU A 180 -5.20 -29.59 9.19
CA LEU A 180 -4.31 -28.81 8.33
C LEU A 180 -4.87 -28.64 6.91
N ASP A 181 -5.72 -29.58 6.47
CA ASP A 181 -6.40 -29.47 5.18
C ASP A 181 -7.73 -28.72 5.32
N TYR A 182 -8.03 -27.86 4.31
CA TYR A 182 -9.22 -27.02 4.30
C TYR A 182 -10.53 -27.83 4.19
N GLN A 183 -10.51 -28.99 3.47
CA GLN A 183 -11.70 -29.84 3.32
C GLN A 183 -12.10 -30.45 4.67
N THR A 184 -11.11 -30.89 5.45
CA THR A 184 -11.36 -31.38 6.80
C THR A 184 -11.89 -30.29 7.72
N ARG A 185 -11.37 -29.07 7.60
CA ARG A 185 -11.90 -27.93 8.38
C ARG A 185 -13.36 -27.63 8.05
N ALA A 186 -13.73 -27.69 6.78
CA ALA A 186 -15.13 -27.50 6.40
C ALA A 186 -16.04 -28.63 6.93
N ALA A 187 -15.57 -29.89 6.93
CA ALA A 187 -16.37 -31.06 7.29
C ALA A 187 -16.50 -31.31 8.80
N ILE A 188 -15.59 -30.78 9.64
CA ILE A 188 -15.55 -31.11 11.08
C ILE A 188 -16.80 -30.69 11.85
N LYS A 189 -17.43 -29.57 11.43
CA LYS A 189 -18.70 -29.09 11.97
C LYS A 189 -19.84 -30.08 11.68
N ASP A 190 -19.91 -30.56 10.44
CA ASP A 190 -20.96 -31.49 10.02
C ASP A 190 -20.87 -32.86 10.73
N CYS A 191 -19.68 -33.19 11.24
CA CYS A 191 -19.45 -34.39 12.05
C CYS A 191 -19.60 -34.14 13.55
N ASP A 192 -20.13 -33.00 14.00
CA ASP A 192 -20.25 -32.58 15.41
C ASP A 192 -18.93 -32.68 16.21
N GLY A 193 -17.79 -32.46 15.54
CA GLY A 193 -16.46 -32.66 16.15
C GLY A 193 -16.03 -31.55 17.10
N LEU A 194 -16.59 -30.33 17.00
CA LEU A 194 -16.16 -29.18 17.77
C LEU A 194 -16.52 -29.29 19.28
N SER A 195 -17.71 -29.81 19.60
CA SER A 195 -18.15 -29.97 21.00
C SER A 195 -17.28 -30.97 21.80
N PRO A 196 -16.97 -32.16 21.30
CA PRO A 196 -16.03 -33.06 21.97
C PRO A 196 -14.63 -32.46 22.13
N MET A 197 -14.13 -31.72 21.17
CA MET A 197 -12.84 -31.07 21.29
C MET A 197 -12.81 -30.05 22.43
N LEU A 198 -13.90 -29.27 22.64
CA LEU A 198 -14.01 -28.33 23.76
C LEU A 198 -14.10 -29.05 25.10
N GLU A 199 -14.74 -30.21 25.16
CA GLU A 199 -14.82 -31.02 26.39
C GLU A 199 -13.46 -31.61 26.78
N LEU A 200 -12.59 -31.94 25.83
CA LEU A 200 -11.22 -32.39 26.10
C LEU A 200 -10.34 -31.36 26.81
N LEU A 201 -10.73 -30.07 26.81
CA LEU A 201 -10.05 -29.04 27.60
C LEU A 201 -10.16 -29.28 29.11
N LYS A 202 -11.15 -30.09 29.56
CA LYS A 202 -11.34 -30.51 30.97
C LYS A 202 -10.54 -31.75 31.34
N SER A 203 -9.76 -32.30 30.40
CA SER A 203 -8.96 -33.52 30.68
C SER A 203 -7.91 -33.25 31.77
N GLU A 204 -7.65 -34.27 32.60
CA GLU A 204 -6.54 -34.20 33.57
C GLU A 204 -5.16 -34.32 32.91
N PHE A 205 -5.11 -34.71 31.63
CA PHE A 205 -3.86 -34.90 30.87
C PHE A 205 -3.53 -33.68 30.03
N SER A 206 -2.47 -32.99 30.37
CA SER A 206 -2.03 -31.77 29.65
C SER A 206 -1.73 -32.01 28.17
N ILE A 207 -1.31 -33.25 27.80
CA ILE A 207 -1.07 -33.57 26.36
C ILE A 207 -2.37 -33.60 25.57
N ILE A 208 -3.48 -34.08 26.16
CA ILE A 208 -4.80 -34.07 25.51
C ILE A 208 -5.32 -32.66 25.39
N GLN A 209 -5.21 -31.84 26.44
CA GLN A 209 -5.57 -30.43 26.40
C GLN A 209 -4.81 -29.68 25.30
N LYS A 210 -3.49 -29.95 25.20
CA LYS A 210 -2.63 -29.35 24.16
C LYS A 210 -3.09 -29.71 22.74
N LEU A 211 -3.38 -31.00 22.52
CA LEU A 211 -3.83 -31.48 21.21
C LEU A 211 -5.23 -30.93 20.87
N ALA A 212 -6.12 -30.82 21.87
CA ALA A 212 -7.43 -30.23 21.71
C ALA A 212 -7.34 -28.75 21.32
N LEU A 213 -6.51 -27.98 22.02
CA LEU A 213 -6.26 -26.57 21.66
C LEU A 213 -5.66 -26.43 20.26
N LEU A 214 -4.73 -27.32 19.89
CA LEU A 214 -4.16 -27.34 18.54
C LEU A 214 -5.21 -27.65 17.46
N ALA A 215 -6.10 -28.58 17.73
CA ALA A 215 -7.21 -28.92 16.83
C ALA A 215 -8.20 -27.75 16.71
N LEU A 216 -8.55 -27.13 17.83
CA LEU A 216 -9.44 -25.95 17.89
C LEU A 216 -8.81 -24.73 17.18
N ASP A 217 -7.51 -24.49 17.34
CA ASP A 217 -6.81 -23.40 16.62
C ASP A 217 -6.92 -23.60 15.10
N ARG A 218 -6.68 -24.83 14.62
CA ARG A 218 -6.80 -25.16 13.20
C ARG A 218 -8.23 -25.09 12.69
N ALA A 219 -9.18 -25.62 13.47
CA ALA A 219 -10.60 -25.58 13.12
C ALA A 219 -11.14 -24.14 13.04
N SER A 220 -10.74 -23.27 13.98
CA SER A 220 -11.18 -21.87 14.05
C SER A 220 -10.64 -20.98 12.93
N GLN A 221 -9.74 -21.47 12.08
CA GLN A 221 -9.34 -20.77 10.84
C GLN A 221 -10.48 -20.72 9.82
N ASP A 222 -11.42 -21.62 9.88
CA ASP A 222 -12.62 -21.64 9.04
C ASP A 222 -13.75 -20.80 9.68
N ALA A 223 -14.48 -20.00 8.85
CA ALA A 223 -15.50 -19.08 9.32
C ALA A 223 -16.74 -19.79 9.88
N ASP A 224 -17.18 -20.87 9.23
CA ASP A 224 -18.36 -21.63 9.66
C ASP A 224 -18.11 -22.33 10.98
N ASN A 225 -16.89 -22.84 11.19
CA ASN A 225 -16.48 -23.42 12.47
C ASN A 225 -16.43 -22.35 13.58
N ARG A 226 -15.97 -21.11 13.28
CA ARG A 226 -16.02 -20.03 14.28
C ARG A 226 -17.45 -19.75 14.72
N GLY A 227 -18.38 -19.69 13.76
CA GLY A 227 -19.81 -19.54 14.06
C GLY A 227 -20.33 -20.65 14.98
N ALA A 228 -20.03 -21.91 14.67
CA ALA A 228 -20.42 -23.05 15.50
C ALA A 228 -19.76 -23.04 16.88
N LEU A 229 -18.47 -22.68 16.98
CA LEU A 229 -17.77 -22.53 18.26
C LEU A 229 -18.39 -21.42 19.13
N ARG A 230 -18.89 -20.34 18.53
CA ARG A 230 -19.62 -19.29 19.24
C ARG A 230 -20.91 -19.83 19.87
N GLU A 231 -21.69 -20.61 19.13
CA GLU A 231 -22.91 -21.25 19.62
C GLU A 231 -22.64 -22.21 20.76
N LEU A 232 -21.46 -22.84 20.78
CA LEU A 232 -21.02 -23.76 21.86
C LEU A 232 -20.41 -23.04 23.07
N GLU A 233 -20.55 -21.70 23.17
CA GLU A 233 -20.00 -20.87 24.25
C GLU A 233 -18.49 -21.06 24.46
N SER A 234 -17.75 -21.35 23.39
CA SER A 234 -16.33 -21.67 23.46
C SER A 234 -15.49 -20.51 24.04
N MET A 235 -15.91 -19.27 23.82
CA MET A 235 -15.23 -18.08 24.34
C MET A 235 -15.17 -18.09 25.88
N SER A 236 -16.29 -18.35 26.56
CA SER A 236 -16.32 -18.46 28.02
C SER A 236 -15.44 -19.60 28.51
N LYS A 237 -15.51 -20.78 27.87
CA LYS A 237 -14.70 -21.96 28.24
C LYS A 237 -13.20 -21.70 28.10
N LEU A 238 -12.79 -20.96 27.06
CA LEU A 238 -11.40 -20.59 26.84
C LEU A 238 -10.92 -19.50 27.81
N VAL A 239 -11.78 -18.54 28.16
CA VAL A 239 -11.49 -17.50 29.17
C VAL A 239 -11.29 -18.14 30.54
N ASP A 240 -12.15 -19.11 30.91
CA ASP A 240 -12.01 -19.91 32.15
C ASP A 240 -10.69 -20.70 32.11
N PHE A 241 -10.36 -21.33 30.97
CA PHE A 241 -9.13 -22.10 30.83
C PHE A 241 -7.88 -21.25 31.09
N VAL A 242 -7.77 -20.04 30.51
CA VAL A 242 -6.63 -19.15 30.75
C VAL A 242 -6.66 -18.46 32.12
N ALA A 243 -7.70 -18.72 32.94
CA ALA A 243 -7.76 -18.26 34.31
C ALA A 243 -6.94 -19.15 35.25
N HIS A 244 -6.67 -20.41 34.86
CA HIS A 244 -5.96 -21.38 35.67
C HIS A 244 -4.44 -21.32 35.48
N PRO A 245 -3.65 -20.88 36.50
CA PRO A 245 -2.19 -20.71 36.38
C PRO A 245 -1.44 -22.04 36.13
N GLU A 246 -2.02 -23.16 36.55
CA GLU A 246 -1.45 -24.49 36.38
C GLU A 246 -1.30 -24.92 34.90
N TRP A 247 -2.01 -24.26 33.96
CA TRP A 247 -1.93 -24.52 32.53
C TRP A 247 -1.24 -23.39 31.74
N ASN A 248 -0.37 -22.65 32.41
CA ASN A 248 0.32 -21.48 31.81
C ASN A 248 1.03 -21.82 30.49
N ASP A 249 1.61 -23.02 30.37
CA ASP A 249 2.27 -23.48 29.13
C ASP A 249 1.31 -23.64 27.94
N LEU A 250 0.00 -23.75 28.20
CA LEU A 250 -1.04 -23.91 27.18
C LEU A 250 -1.80 -22.60 26.88
N HIS A 251 -1.59 -21.56 27.68
CA HIS A 251 -2.29 -20.29 27.51
C HIS A 251 -2.07 -19.68 26.13
N VAL A 252 -0.87 -19.84 25.55
CA VAL A 252 -0.56 -19.36 24.20
C VAL A 252 -1.58 -19.88 23.19
N MET A 253 -1.83 -21.21 23.21
CA MET A 253 -2.72 -21.85 22.26
C MET A 253 -4.19 -21.46 22.51
N ALA A 254 -4.59 -21.37 23.77
CA ALA A 254 -5.94 -20.94 24.12
C ALA A 254 -6.23 -19.50 23.69
N VAL A 255 -5.27 -18.59 23.89
CA VAL A 255 -5.39 -17.19 23.43
C VAL A 255 -5.33 -17.10 21.90
N MET A 256 -4.61 -17.98 21.19
CA MET A 256 -4.65 -18.07 19.74
C MET A 256 -6.05 -18.42 19.24
N VAL A 257 -6.68 -19.42 19.85
CA VAL A 257 -8.08 -19.78 19.51
C VAL A 257 -9.02 -18.60 19.77
N LEU A 258 -8.91 -17.94 20.93
CA LEU A 258 -9.67 -16.72 21.22
C LEU A 258 -9.44 -15.64 20.17
N ALA A 259 -8.20 -15.41 19.77
CA ALA A 259 -7.88 -14.44 18.75
C ALA A 259 -8.50 -14.79 17.38
N ASN A 260 -8.57 -16.08 17.02
CA ASN A 260 -9.23 -16.52 15.79
C ASN A 260 -10.75 -16.30 15.85
N LEU A 261 -11.39 -16.57 16.98
CA LEU A 261 -12.82 -16.31 17.17
C LEU A 261 -13.17 -14.82 17.01
N LEU A 262 -12.25 -13.93 17.39
CA LEU A 262 -12.41 -12.47 17.30
C LEU A 262 -12.25 -11.91 15.88
N GLU A 263 -12.03 -12.74 14.87
CA GLU A 263 -12.13 -12.31 13.47
C GLU A 263 -13.59 -12.05 13.04
N ASP A 264 -14.56 -12.71 13.68
CA ASP A 264 -15.97 -12.56 13.34
C ASP A 264 -16.62 -11.40 14.08
N HIS A 265 -17.39 -10.60 13.34
CA HIS A 265 -18.10 -9.45 13.91
C HIS A 265 -19.06 -9.83 15.07
N GLU A 266 -19.77 -10.94 14.93
CA GLU A 266 -20.71 -11.41 15.97
C GLU A 266 -19.99 -11.84 17.25
N SER A 267 -18.78 -12.42 17.13
CA SER A 267 -17.95 -12.73 18.28
C SER A 267 -17.47 -11.47 19.01
N LEU A 268 -17.27 -10.35 18.30
CA LEU A 268 -16.90 -9.08 18.91
C LEU A 268 -17.99 -8.51 19.82
N GLU A 269 -19.25 -8.81 19.56
CA GLU A 269 -20.37 -8.38 20.44
C GLU A 269 -20.40 -9.19 21.74
N LEU A 270 -20.10 -10.50 21.71
CA LEU A 270 -20.09 -11.37 22.87
C LEU A 270 -18.95 -11.14 23.86
N VAL A 271 -17.88 -10.52 23.41
CA VAL A 271 -16.67 -10.23 24.23
C VAL A 271 -16.99 -9.48 25.50
N LYS A 272 -18.03 -8.63 25.48
CA LYS A 272 -18.48 -7.84 26.64
C LYS A 272 -19.08 -8.72 27.74
N GLU A 273 -19.88 -9.70 27.33
CA GLU A 273 -20.66 -10.56 28.25
C GLU A 273 -19.77 -11.61 28.90
N THR A 274 -18.73 -12.07 28.21
CA THR A 274 -17.85 -13.15 28.64
C THR A 274 -16.65 -12.72 29.51
N GLY A 275 -16.48 -11.42 29.73
CA GLY A 275 -15.30 -10.90 30.48
C GLY A 275 -13.95 -11.06 29.76
N THR A 276 -13.99 -11.43 28.49
CA THR A 276 -12.78 -11.71 27.69
C THR A 276 -11.81 -10.53 27.65
N LEU A 277 -12.29 -9.29 27.48
CA LEU A 277 -11.42 -8.10 27.41
C LEU A 277 -10.62 -7.94 28.71
N LYS A 278 -11.29 -8.05 29.84
CA LYS A 278 -10.66 -7.93 31.16
C LYS A 278 -9.57 -8.98 31.36
N ARG A 279 -9.82 -10.22 30.90
CA ARG A 279 -8.82 -11.30 30.96
C ARG A 279 -7.64 -11.04 30.03
N LEU A 280 -7.88 -10.59 28.78
CA LEU A 280 -6.83 -10.28 27.83
C LEU A 280 -5.93 -9.13 28.35
N VAL A 281 -6.51 -8.10 28.96
CA VAL A 281 -5.75 -7.01 29.58
C VAL A 281 -4.93 -7.54 30.77
N ALA A 282 -5.48 -8.43 31.60
CA ALA A 282 -4.72 -9.07 32.69
C ALA A 282 -3.50 -9.88 32.18
N LEU A 283 -3.63 -10.58 31.05
CA LEU A 283 -2.53 -11.38 30.48
C LEU A 283 -1.37 -10.53 29.94
N ILE A 284 -1.59 -9.25 29.63
CA ILE A 284 -0.51 -8.35 29.18
C ILE A 284 0.13 -7.57 30.35
N THR A 285 -0.44 -7.62 31.56
CA THR A 285 -0.03 -6.78 32.68
C THR A 285 0.83 -7.46 33.74
N ASP A 286 1.03 -8.76 33.67
CA ASP A 286 1.66 -9.58 34.74
C ASP A 286 0.98 -9.43 36.12
N GLN A 287 -0.28 -8.95 36.17
CA GLN A 287 -1.06 -8.83 37.39
C GLN A 287 -1.95 -10.07 37.58
N PRO A 288 -2.16 -10.51 38.82
CA PRO A 288 -3.16 -11.52 39.09
C PRO A 288 -4.54 -10.99 38.63
N PRO A 289 -5.43 -11.85 38.08
CA PRO A 289 -6.77 -11.43 37.72
C PRO A 289 -7.46 -10.85 38.97
N PRO A 290 -8.23 -9.73 38.81
CA PRO A 290 -9.02 -9.20 39.91
C PRO A 290 -9.94 -10.31 40.43
N GLU A 291 -9.90 -10.59 41.74
CA GLU A 291 -10.81 -11.52 42.40
C GLU A 291 -12.25 -11.14 42.04
N GLU A 292 -13.00 -12.07 41.47
CA GLU A 292 -14.44 -11.90 41.30
C GLU A 292 -15.03 -11.81 42.70
N GLU A 293 -15.56 -10.61 43.06
CA GLU A 293 -16.39 -10.50 44.24
C GLU A 293 -17.53 -11.53 44.13
N ALA A 294 -17.39 -12.62 44.89
CA ALA A 294 -18.42 -13.62 45.05
C ALA A 294 -19.71 -12.88 45.47
N LYS A 295 -20.66 -12.76 44.57
CA LYS A 295 -21.99 -12.32 44.88
C LYS A 295 -22.64 -13.33 45.76
N GLY A 296 -22.33 -13.23 47.05
CA GLY A 296 -23.07 -13.89 48.13
C GLY A 296 -24.44 -13.26 48.20
N GLY A 297 -25.47 -14.02 47.78
CA GLY A 297 -26.83 -13.65 47.95
C GLY A 297 -27.28 -13.60 49.41
N GLY A 298 -28.04 -12.61 49.79
CA GLY A 298 -28.80 -12.67 51.00
C GLY A 298 -29.23 -11.35 51.64
N GLY A 299 -30.40 -10.82 51.27
CA GLY A 299 -31.42 -10.44 52.26
C GLY A 299 -31.48 -9.02 52.76
N LYS A 300 -32.45 -8.31 52.20
CA LYS A 300 -33.47 -7.48 52.88
C LYS A 300 -33.08 -6.38 53.88
N GLY A 301 -33.52 -5.17 53.51
CA GLY A 301 -34.29 -4.37 54.46
C GLY A 301 -33.87 -2.93 54.66
N GLY A 302 -34.68 -2.00 54.20
CA GLY A 302 -35.02 -0.82 54.99
C GLY A 302 -34.52 0.54 54.54
N LYS A 303 -35.31 1.21 53.74
CA LYS A 303 -35.82 2.60 53.85
C LYS A 303 -34.97 3.70 54.51
N ALA A 304 -34.82 4.73 53.79
CA ALA A 304 -35.35 6.09 53.96
C ALA A 304 -34.29 7.20 53.81
N GLU A 305 -34.52 7.97 52.82
CA GLU A 305 -34.89 9.39 52.75
C GLU A 305 -33.87 10.47 53.10
N LYS A 306 -33.79 11.35 52.10
CA LYS A 306 -33.61 12.84 52.17
C LYS A 306 -32.22 13.36 52.59
N GLY A 307 -31.61 14.10 51.78
CA GLY A 307 -31.92 15.41 51.27
C GLY A 307 -30.74 16.34 51.33
N GLY A 308 -30.62 17.12 50.32
CA GLY A 308 -30.35 18.53 50.41
C GLY A 308 -28.90 19.03 50.25
N SER A 309 -28.62 19.41 49.05
CA SER A 309 -28.31 20.78 48.65
C SER A 309 -27.03 21.52 49.13
N ARG A 310 -26.43 22.02 48.13
CA ARG A 310 -25.82 23.36 47.95
C ARG A 310 -24.50 23.70 48.62
N ALA A 311 -23.53 23.91 47.80
CA ALA A 311 -23.06 25.21 47.31
C ALA A 311 -21.85 25.82 48.04
N ALA A 312 -20.84 25.96 47.25
CA ALA A 312 -20.19 27.22 46.99
C ALA A 312 -19.06 27.76 47.91
N LYS A 313 -18.01 27.98 47.32
CA LYS A 313 -17.14 29.17 47.29
C LYS A 313 -15.98 29.34 48.29
N LYS A 314 -14.90 29.49 47.60
CA LYS A 314 -13.88 30.59 47.68
C LYS A 314 -12.79 30.52 48.72
N SER A 315 -11.60 30.46 48.19
CA SER A 315 -10.54 31.46 48.09
C SER A 315 -9.47 31.51 49.15
N ALA A 316 -8.31 31.36 48.59
CA ALA A 316 -7.20 32.31 48.78
C ALA A 316 -6.24 32.20 49.95
N LYS A 317 -5.00 32.05 49.57
CA LYS A 317 -3.83 32.81 49.98
C LYS A 317 -3.01 32.38 51.18
N ASP A 318 -1.78 32.19 50.79
CA ASP A 318 -0.53 32.72 51.32
C ASP A 318 0.21 32.01 52.47
N GLY A 319 1.44 31.73 52.16
CA GLY A 319 2.54 32.18 52.98
C GLY A 319 3.46 31.13 53.61
N GLY A 320 4.60 30.90 53.01
CA GLY A 320 5.81 31.08 53.76
C GLY A 320 6.51 29.89 54.40
N LYS A 321 7.58 29.46 53.76
CA LYS A 321 8.93 29.23 54.27
C LYS A 321 9.22 28.33 55.51
N THR A 322 10.19 27.48 55.20
CA THR A 322 11.41 27.13 55.96
C THR A 322 11.42 25.87 56.83
N SER A 323 12.20 24.93 56.30
CA SER A 323 13.37 24.30 56.90
C SER A 323 13.24 23.25 58.00
N ARG A 324 14.06 22.24 57.75
CA ARG A 324 14.80 21.38 58.67
C ARG A 324 14.08 20.17 59.28
N GLY A 325 14.35 19.06 58.69
CA GLY A 325 15.14 17.94 59.24
C GLY A 325 14.65 17.29 60.54
N LYS A 326 14.26 16.02 60.41
CA LYS A 326 14.83 14.97 61.26
C LYS A 326 14.37 13.59 60.82
N LYS A 327 15.34 12.70 60.84
CA LYS A 327 15.27 11.24 60.80
C LYS A 327 14.18 10.67 61.69
N SER A 328 13.55 9.61 61.20
CA SER A 328 13.55 8.27 61.79
C SER A 328 12.21 7.61 61.67
N SER A 329 12.33 6.44 61.39
CA SER A 329 11.71 5.18 61.77
C SER A 329 11.05 4.49 60.55
N GLU A 330 11.79 3.52 60.08
CA GLU A 330 11.31 2.39 59.34
C GLU A 330 10.31 1.65 60.23
N GLU A 331 9.02 1.78 59.93
CA GLU A 331 8.06 0.74 60.30
C GLU A 331 8.08 -0.26 59.14
N LYS A 332 8.66 -1.44 59.41
CA LYS A 332 8.49 -2.61 58.61
C LYS A 332 7.02 -3.02 58.68
N GLU A 333 6.28 -2.68 57.67
CA GLU A 333 5.10 -3.45 57.32
C GLU A 333 5.59 -4.88 56.98
N GLU A 334 5.29 -5.86 57.82
CA GLU A 334 5.37 -7.27 57.52
C GLU A 334 4.38 -7.52 56.34
N SER A 335 4.93 -7.57 55.15
CA SER A 335 4.25 -8.09 53.99
C SER A 335 3.89 -9.56 54.24
N VAL A 336 2.63 -9.86 54.24
CA VAL A 336 2.07 -11.22 54.06
C VAL A 336 2.78 -11.79 52.83
N PRO A 337 3.23 -13.09 52.84
CA PRO A 337 3.86 -13.68 51.68
C PRO A 337 2.85 -13.67 50.52
N GLY A 338 2.93 -12.71 49.63
CA GLY A 338 2.18 -12.67 48.40
C GLY A 338 2.51 -13.90 47.56
N GLU A 339 1.51 -14.57 47.06
CA GLU A 339 1.65 -15.61 46.04
C GLU A 339 2.59 -15.05 44.96
N ALA A 340 3.61 -15.80 44.63
CA ALA A 340 4.59 -15.42 43.64
C ALA A 340 3.87 -15.22 42.31
N ILE A 341 3.84 -13.97 41.81
CA ILE A 341 3.30 -13.66 40.50
C ILE A 341 4.14 -14.42 39.48
N ILE A 342 3.51 -15.40 38.80
CA ILE A 342 4.15 -16.11 37.71
C ILE A 342 4.12 -15.14 36.50
N PRO A 343 5.30 -14.66 36.00
CA PRO A 343 5.32 -13.74 34.88
C PRO A 343 4.73 -14.42 33.64
N THR A 344 3.84 -13.71 32.95
CA THR A 344 3.21 -14.21 31.72
C THR A 344 4.27 -14.38 30.63
N LEU A 345 4.26 -15.52 29.95
CA LEU A 345 5.19 -15.83 28.86
C LEU A 345 5.09 -14.79 27.73
N PRO A 346 6.21 -14.41 27.08
CA PRO A 346 6.20 -13.46 25.97
C PRO A 346 5.22 -13.81 24.86
N ASP A 347 5.11 -15.10 24.51
CA ASP A 347 4.20 -15.59 23.48
C ASP A 347 2.73 -15.39 23.87
N VAL A 348 2.39 -15.54 25.15
CA VAL A 348 1.04 -15.25 25.67
C VAL A 348 0.73 -13.76 25.55
N LYS A 349 1.70 -12.88 25.93
CA LYS A 349 1.55 -11.44 25.79
C LYS A 349 1.35 -11.02 24.35
N MET A 350 2.13 -11.59 23.41
CA MET A 350 1.99 -11.37 21.99
C MET A 350 0.59 -11.77 21.49
N CYS A 351 0.14 -12.98 21.83
CA CYS A 351 -1.18 -13.45 21.40
C CYS A 351 -2.32 -12.64 22.02
N ALA A 352 -2.19 -12.25 23.29
CA ALA A 352 -3.16 -11.41 23.98
C ALA A 352 -3.24 -10.00 23.36
N ALA A 353 -2.10 -9.38 23.03
CA ALA A 353 -2.05 -8.10 22.32
C ALA A 353 -2.71 -8.20 20.94
N LYS A 354 -2.48 -9.29 20.19
CA LYS A 354 -3.16 -9.56 18.91
C LYS A 354 -4.68 -9.72 19.10
N ALA A 355 -5.12 -10.41 20.13
CA ALA A 355 -6.53 -10.56 20.44
C ALA A 355 -7.18 -9.22 20.83
N ILE A 356 -6.48 -8.37 21.58
CA ILE A 356 -6.89 -7.01 21.90
C ILE A 356 -7.01 -6.18 20.59
N ALA A 357 -6.04 -6.25 19.70
CA ALA A 357 -6.07 -5.56 18.42
C ALA A 357 -7.32 -5.94 17.58
N ARG A 358 -7.65 -7.24 17.53
CA ARG A 358 -8.84 -7.73 16.84
C ARG A 358 -10.14 -7.26 17.52
N SER A 359 -10.20 -7.34 18.85
CA SER A 359 -11.34 -6.84 19.63
C SER A 359 -11.57 -5.35 19.44
N ALA A 360 -10.50 -4.57 19.34
CA ALA A 360 -10.55 -3.13 19.15
C ALA A 360 -11.08 -2.67 17.78
N ARG A 361 -11.37 -3.60 16.84
CA ARG A 361 -12.10 -3.28 15.60
C ARG A 361 -13.53 -2.78 15.89
N SER A 362 -14.16 -3.27 16.96
CA SER A 362 -15.42 -2.73 17.44
C SER A 362 -15.23 -1.42 18.21
N ALA A 363 -15.99 -0.39 17.85
CA ALA A 363 -15.93 0.91 18.50
C ALA A 363 -16.33 0.84 20.00
N GLU A 364 -17.22 -0.07 20.35
CA GLU A 364 -17.64 -0.28 21.74
C GLU A 364 -16.56 -0.99 22.56
N ASN A 365 -15.93 -2.01 21.97
CA ASN A 365 -14.82 -2.71 22.63
C ASN A 365 -13.64 -1.76 22.86
N ARG A 366 -13.37 -0.83 21.94
CA ARG A 366 -12.36 0.23 22.15
C ARG A 366 -12.64 1.07 23.40
N LYS A 367 -13.91 1.43 23.66
CA LYS A 367 -14.28 2.18 24.85
C LYS A 367 -14.03 1.38 26.13
N ILE A 368 -14.43 0.10 26.13
CA ILE A 368 -14.22 -0.79 27.30
C ILE A 368 -12.71 -1.00 27.56
N LEU A 369 -11.91 -1.21 26.51
CA LEU A 369 -10.46 -1.35 26.64
C LEU A 369 -9.83 -0.06 27.17
N HIS A 370 -10.29 1.11 26.70
CA HIS A 370 -9.89 2.41 27.22
C HIS A 370 -10.23 2.59 28.71
N GLU A 371 -11.46 2.21 29.13
CA GLU A 371 -11.88 2.25 30.54
C GLU A 371 -11.03 1.32 31.44
N GLN A 372 -10.42 0.28 30.84
CA GLN A 372 -9.50 -0.63 31.51
C GLN A 372 -8.01 -0.23 31.42
N GLU A 373 -7.72 0.96 30.92
CA GLU A 373 -6.35 1.49 30.75
C GLU A 373 -5.46 0.57 29.89
N ALA A 374 -6.05 -0.16 28.91
CA ALA A 374 -5.31 -1.11 28.09
C ALA A 374 -4.16 -0.45 27.32
N GLU A 375 -4.30 0.83 26.94
CA GLU A 375 -3.27 1.62 26.25
C GLU A 375 -1.98 1.70 27.06
N LYS A 376 -2.09 1.96 28.38
CA LYS A 376 -0.95 2.04 29.28
C LYS A 376 -0.16 0.73 29.30
N MET A 377 -0.89 -0.39 29.33
CA MET A 377 -0.25 -1.72 29.36
C MET A 377 0.40 -2.05 28.02
N LEU A 378 -0.26 -1.73 26.92
CA LEU A 378 0.31 -1.92 25.57
C LEU A 378 1.56 -1.05 25.36
N ILE A 379 1.59 0.18 25.88
CA ILE A 379 2.76 1.06 25.81
C ILE A 379 3.96 0.43 26.52
N HIS A 380 3.76 -0.21 27.69
CA HIS A 380 4.84 -0.94 28.36
C HIS A 380 5.40 -2.07 27.51
N LEU A 381 4.55 -2.75 26.74
CA LEU A 381 4.98 -3.84 25.83
C LEU A 381 5.81 -3.33 24.64
N LEU A 382 5.74 -2.04 24.28
CA LEU A 382 6.60 -1.46 23.24
C LEU A 382 8.09 -1.49 23.61
N ALA A 383 8.40 -1.55 24.90
CA ALA A 383 9.77 -1.66 25.42
C ALA A 383 10.22 -3.11 25.66
N HIS A 384 9.39 -4.12 25.32
CA HIS A 384 9.72 -5.52 25.52
C HIS A 384 10.87 -5.97 24.60
N GLU A 385 11.68 -6.95 25.02
CA GLU A 385 12.82 -7.44 24.23
C GLU A 385 12.43 -8.19 22.95
N SER A 386 11.24 -8.86 22.94
CA SER A 386 10.74 -9.58 21.75
C SER A 386 10.12 -8.62 20.74
N ALA A 387 10.63 -8.65 19.52
CA ALA A 387 10.08 -7.89 18.39
C ALA A 387 8.63 -8.28 18.06
N GLU A 388 8.24 -9.53 18.31
CA GLU A 388 6.88 -10.01 18.06
C GLU A 388 5.88 -9.39 19.04
N VAL A 389 6.27 -9.23 20.32
CA VAL A 389 5.48 -8.54 21.34
C VAL A 389 5.35 -7.07 21.01
N GLN A 390 6.45 -6.40 20.62
CA GLN A 390 6.45 -5.00 20.18
C GLN A 390 5.51 -4.79 19.00
N THR A 391 5.58 -5.67 17.99
CA THR A 391 4.71 -5.61 16.80
C THR A 391 3.24 -5.71 17.20
N ALA A 392 2.87 -6.71 18.01
CA ALA A 392 1.49 -6.91 18.43
C ALA A 392 0.95 -5.74 19.26
N ALA A 393 1.78 -5.20 20.17
CA ALA A 393 1.43 -4.03 20.97
C ALA A 393 1.23 -2.76 20.11
N ALA A 394 2.13 -2.50 19.18
CA ALA A 394 2.04 -1.36 18.26
C ALA A 394 0.80 -1.47 17.34
N GLN A 395 0.49 -2.67 16.84
CA GLN A 395 -0.72 -2.92 16.06
C GLN A 395 -2.00 -2.65 16.88
N ALA A 396 -2.03 -3.13 18.12
CA ALA A 396 -3.17 -2.90 19.02
C ALA A 396 -3.39 -1.41 19.29
N LEU A 397 -2.32 -0.68 19.62
CA LEU A 397 -2.36 0.77 19.81
C LEU A 397 -2.80 1.50 18.54
N GLY A 398 -2.34 1.05 17.37
CA GLY A 398 -2.73 1.62 16.08
C GLY A 398 -4.24 1.53 15.83
N ILE A 399 -4.85 0.36 16.08
CA ILE A 399 -6.30 0.18 15.91
C ILE A 399 -7.08 0.95 16.99
N MET A 400 -6.63 0.93 18.22
CA MET A 400 -7.25 1.69 19.31
C MET A 400 -7.23 3.21 19.04
N SER A 401 -6.21 3.70 18.36
CA SER A 401 -6.05 5.12 17.98
C SER A 401 -7.08 5.64 16.97
N GLU A 402 -7.99 4.81 16.46
CA GLU A 402 -9.15 5.31 15.71
C GLU A 402 -10.10 6.12 16.59
N ASN A 403 -10.08 5.93 17.91
CA ASN A 403 -10.84 6.72 18.87
C ASN A 403 -10.02 7.93 19.33
N LEU A 404 -10.64 9.12 19.34
CA LEU A 404 -9.97 10.36 19.72
C LEU A 404 -9.48 10.36 21.18
N LEU A 405 -10.28 9.82 22.11
CA LEU A 405 -9.91 9.74 23.53
C LEU A 405 -8.66 8.87 23.73
N THR A 406 -8.57 7.76 23.01
CA THR A 406 -7.41 6.88 23.04
C THR A 406 -6.14 7.56 22.51
N LYS A 407 -6.24 8.43 21.49
CA LYS A 407 -5.10 9.22 21.00
C LYS A 407 -4.51 10.10 22.07
N ASP A 408 -5.36 10.77 22.84
CA ASP A 408 -4.93 11.65 23.94
C ASP A 408 -4.34 10.82 25.09
N SER A 409 -4.94 9.67 25.43
CA SER A 409 -4.41 8.78 26.48
C SER A 409 -3.04 8.21 26.12
N ILE A 410 -2.84 7.78 24.85
CA ILE A 410 -1.52 7.30 24.41
C ILE A 410 -0.46 8.39 24.54
N ARG A 411 -0.80 9.64 24.28
CA ARG A 411 0.08 10.79 24.49
C ARG A 411 0.36 11.03 25.97
N GLU A 412 -0.67 11.03 26.81
CA GLU A 412 -0.56 11.25 28.26
C GLU A 412 0.28 10.17 28.95
N TRP A 413 0.21 8.94 28.49
CA TRP A 413 1.04 7.83 28.97
C TRP A 413 2.41 7.73 28.26
N GLU A 414 2.84 8.81 27.58
CA GLU A 414 4.14 8.91 26.90
C GLU A 414 4.38 7.84 25.82
N GLY A 415 3.32 7.30 25.19
CA GLY A 415 3.40 6.23 24.19
C GLY A 415 3.96 6.67 22.83
N VAL A 416 3.97 7.98 22.54
CA VAL A 416 4.44 8.51 21.25
C VAL A 416 5.94 8.28 21.07
N GLN A 417 6.75 8.56 22.10
CA GLN A 417 8.20 8.41 22.03
C GLN A 417 8.67 6.99 21.74
N PRO A 418 8.16 5.93 22.42
CA PRO A 418 8.51 4.55 22.06
C PRO A 418 8.13 4.19 20.64
N LEU A 419 6.95 4.59 20.14
CA LEU A 419 6.53 4.33 18.76
C LEU A 419 7.47 4.97 17.74
N VAL A 420 7.91 6.21 17.95
CA VAL A 420 8.90 6.89 17.10
C VAL A 420 10.24 6.14 17.12
N LYS A 421 10.68 5.64 18.27
CA LYS A 421 11.92 4.83 18.37
C LYS A 421 11.83 3.53 17.58
N LEU A 422 10.66 2.88 17.56
CA LEU A 422 10.44 1.63 16.84
C LEU A 422 10.53 1.79 15.32
N LEU A 423 10.37 2.99 14.77
CA LEU A 423 10.62 3.24 13.33
C LEU A 423 12.08 2.98 12.94
N ASN A 424 13.02 3.04 13.87
CA ASN A 424 14.44 2.76 13.62
C ASN A 424 14.83 1.31 13.95
N SER A 425 13.86 0.42 14.21
CA SER A 425 14.12 -1.02 14.42
C SER A 425 14.64 -1.69 13.16
N ASP A 426 15.51 -2.69 13.27
CA ASP A 426 15.93 -3.52 12.14
C ASP A 426 14.84 -4.49 11.66
N ASN A 427 13.81 -4.73 12.51
CA ASN A 427 12.71 -5.61 12.18
C ASN A 427 11.62 -4.87 11.38
N GLY A 428 11.35 -5.33 10.15
CA GLY A 428 10.35 -4.73 9.26
C GLY A 428 8.92 -4.79 9.79
N ASP A 429 8.54 -5.84 10.52
CA ASP A 429 7.18 -5.98 11.09
C ASP A 429 6.97 -4.95 12.22
N VAL A 430 8.00 -4.68 13.01
CA VAL A 430 7.97 -3.65 14.05
C VAL A 430 7.81 -2.26 13.43
N LYS A 431 8.57 -1.96 12.36
CA LYS A 431 8.45 -0.68 11.65
C LYS A 431 7.06 -0.48 11.06
N GLU A 432 6.53 -1.51 10.41
CA GLU A 432 5.19 -1.49 9.82
C GLU A 432 4.12 -1.20 10.89
N ALA A 433 4.16 -1.92 12.01
CA ALA A 433 3.21 -1.71 13.11
C ALA A 433 3.35 -0.33 13.76
N ALA A 434 4.57 0.14 13.99
CA ALA A 434 4.82 1.46 14.56
C ALA A 434 4.38 2.59 13.60
N SER A 435 4.68 2.47 12.31
CA SER A 435 4.25 3.45 11.31
C SER A 435 2.73 3.51 11.17
N LEU A 436 2.02 2.37 11.26
CA LEU A 436 0.56 2.31 11.27
C LEU A 436 -0.01 3.03 12.51
N ALA A 437 0.54 2.76 13.69
CA ALA A 437 0.11 3.41 14.92
C ALA A 437 0.29 4.94 14.85
N LEU A 438 1.43 5.40 14.37
CA LEU A 438 1.71 6.83 14.21
C LEU A 438 0.82 7.48 13.14
N ALA A 439 0.53 6.80 12.03
CA ALA A 439 -0.39 7.30 11.00
C ALA A 439 -1.80 7.52 11.58
N ASN A 440 -2.28 6.58 12.39
CA ASN A 440 -3.59 6.72 13.03
C ASN A 440 -3.57 7.79 14.13
N LEU A 441 -2.51 7.88 14.94
CA LEU A 441 -2.35 8.90 15.99
C LEU A 441 -2.36 10.32 15.42
N THR A 442 -1.74 10.54 14.27
CA THR A 442 -1.67 11.86 13.61
C THR A 442 -2.95 12.29 12.94
N ALA A 443 -3.84 11.35 12.59
CA ALA A 443 -5.08 11.66 11.89
C ALA A 443 -5.99 12.57 12.72
N ASN A 444 -6.20 13.81 12.26
CA ASN A 444 -7.01 14.84 12.92
C ASN A 444 -6.56 15.17 14.37
N ASN A 445 -5.26 15.08 14.67
CA ASN A 445 -4.71 15.43 15.98
C ASN A 445 -3.39 16.16 15.82
N SER A 446 -3.44 17.50 15.81
CA SER A 446 -2.26 18.37 15.64
C SER A 446 -1.28 18.26 16.80
N THR A 447 -1.76 18.05 18.04
CA THR A 447 -0.91 17.90 19.21
C THR A 447 0.01 16.69 19.08
N ASN A 448 -0.53 15.53 18.65
CA ASN A 448 0.28 14.35 18.40
C ASN A 448 1.26 14.56 17.24
N CYS A 449 0.88 15.32 16.20
CA CYS A 449 1.81 15.69 15.12
C CYS A 449 3.04 16.46 15.65
N HIS A 450 2.82 17.42 16.55
CA HIS A 450 3.91 18.17 17.17
C HIS A 450 4.78 17.31 18.08
N ASP A 451 4.19 16.43 18.90
CA ASP A 451 4.94 15.55 19.77
C ASP A 451 5.80 14.55 18.99
N ILE A 452 5.26 13.97 17.90
CA ILE A 452 6.04 13.11 16.99
C ILE A 452 7.24 13.87 16.43
N SER A 453 7.04 15.11 15.99
CA SER A 453 8.14 15.97 15.50
C SER A 453 9.18 16.23 16.58
N ASN A 454 8.75 16.56 17.81
CA ASN A 454 9.63 16.84 18.94
C ASN A 454 10.52 15.65 19.30
N PHE A 455 10.05 14.42 19.08
CA PHE A 455 10.83 13.18 19.26
C PHE A 455 11.65 12.77 18.03
N GLY A 456 11.78 13.64 17.01
CA GLY A 456 12.54 13.35 15.78
C GLY A 456 11.81 12.44 14.80
N GLY A 457 10.48 12.34 14.91
CA GLY A 457 9.68 11.45 14.08
C GLY A 457 9.66 11.81 12.59
N ILE A 458 9.82 13.10 12.22
CA ILE A 458 9.88 13.52 10.81
C ILE A 458 11.06 12.84 10.10
N ASP A 459 12.26 12.86 10.71
CA ASP A 459 13.45 12.23 10.12
C ASP A 459 13.27 10.72 10.01
N ALA A 460 12.75 10.06 11.06
CA ALA A 460 12.50 8.64 11.06
C ALA A 460 11.45 8.23 10.00
N LEU A 461 10.37 8.99 9.83
CA LEU A 461 9.33 8.75 8.81
C LEU A 461 9.88 8.96 7.40
N ILE A 462 10.68 10.01 7.17
CA ILE A 462 11.33 10.24 5.86
C ILE A 462 12.29 9.09 5.53
N HIS A 463 13.02 8.58 6.53
CA HIS A 463 13.87 7.41 6.35
C HIS A 463 13.05 6.15 6.02
N THR A 464 11.89 5.98 6.63
CA THR A 464 10.98 4.85 6.38
C THR A 464 10.41 4.86 4.95
N LEU A 465 10.35 6.01 4.26
CA LEU A 465 9.94 6.08 2.84
C LEU A 465 10.86 5.26 1.91
N ALA A 466 12.08 4.95 2.33
CA ALA A 466 13.03 4.13 1.57
C ALA A 466 13.10 2.66 2.06
N ASP A 467 12.18 2.24 2.93
CA ASP A 467 12.17 0.89 3.48
C ASP A 467 11.71 -0.14 2.45
N ALA A 468 12.16 -1.38 2.62
CA ALA A 468 11.76 -2.50 1.78
C ALA A 468 10.30 -2.96 2.03
N ARG A 469 9.73 -2.61 3.19
CA ARG A 469 8.35 -2.93 3.56
C ARG A 469 7.39 -1.89 3.00
N GLU A 470 6.65 -2.25 1.96
CA GLU A 470 5.74 -1.34 1.26
C GLU A 470 4.64 -0.75 2.15
N GLU A 471 4.09 -1.53 3.08
CA GLU A 471 3.07 -1.04 4.02
C GLU A 471 3.63 -0.01 5.01
N ALA A 472 4.88 -0.19 5.47
CA ALA A 472 5.54 0.80 6.31
C ALA A 472 5.75 2.13 5.55
N VAL A 473 6.10 2.05 4.25
CA VAL A 473 6.23 3.21 3.36
C VAL A 473 4.89 3.94 3.22
N ALA A 474 3.80 3.20 2.96
CA ALA A 474 2.46 3.77 2.82
C ALA A 474 2.00 4.47 4.11
N ASN A 475 2.24 3.83 5.27
CA ASN A 475 1.90 4.39 6.57
C ASN A 475 2.72 5.64 6.89
N ALA A 476 4.03 5.62 6.60
CA ALA A 476 4.91 6.79 6.78
C ALA A 476 4.45 7.97 5.90
N ALA A 477 4.11 7.73 4.63
CA ALA A 477 3.57 8.73 3.74
C ALA A 477 2.24 9.30 4.26
N CYS A 478 1.36 8.45 4.81
CA CYS A 478 0.11 8.86 5.42
C CYS A 478 0.34 9.75 6.67
N CYS A 479 1.26 9.34 7.56
CA CYS A 479 1.62 10.10 8.75
C CYS A 479 2.16 11.49 8.38
N LEU A 480 3.12 11.55 7.45
CA LEU A 480 3.69 12.80 6.94
C LEU A 480 2.64 13.69 6.28
N THR A 481 1.68 13.11 5.55
CA THR A 481 0.55 13.85 4.97
C THR A 481 -0.31 14.49 6.05
N ASN A 482 -0.61 13.77 7.12
CA ASN A 482 -1.36 14.31 8.26
C ASN A 482 -0.60 15.46 8.93
N MET A 483 0.72 15.32 9.10
CA MET A 483 1.58 16.35 9.69
C MET A 483 1.71 17.59 8.80
N ALA A 484 1.61 17.45 7.48
CA ALA A 484 1.68 18.55 6.52
C ALA A 484 0.51 19.54 6.62
N THR A 485 -0.55 19.21 7.35
CA THR A 485 -1.64 20.16 7.67
C THR A 485 -1.15 21.34 8.52
N GLU A 486 -0.13 21.11 9.33
CA GLU A 486 0.54 22.14 10.15
C GLU A 486 1.69 22.76 9.36
N GLU A 487 1.66 24.07 9.13
CA GLU A 487 2.63 24.78 8.30
C GLU A 487 4.07 24.62 8.81
N ALA A 488 4.28 24.68 10.12
CA ALA A 488 5.61 24.54 10.72
C ALA A 488 6.21 23.15 10.47
N LEU A 489 5.40 22.09 10.59
CA LEU A 489 5.83 20.71 10.38
C LEU A 489 6.04 20.42 8.90
N ARG A 490 5.18 20.99 8.03
CA ARG A 490 5.34 20.91 6.57
C ARG A 490 6.67 21.54 6.14
N SER A 491 6.97 22.75 6.61
CA SER A 491 8.23 23.43 6.30
C SER A 491 9.46 22.66 6.81
N ASP A 492 9.40 22.07 8.02
CA ASP A 492 10.50 21.24 8.53
C ASP A 492 10.75 20.01 7.65
N ALA A 493 9.69 19.31 7.22
CA ALA A 493 9.82 18.17 6.32
C ALA A 493 10.33 18.56 4.92
N GLN A 494 9.91 19.71 4.39
CA GLN A 494 10.41 20.26 3.12
C GLN A 494 11.90 20.59 3.20
N ASN A 495 12.37 21.21 4.28
CA ASN A 495 13.80 21.46 4.54
C ASN A 495 14.64 20.17 4.59
N LYS A 496 14.02 19.02 4.88
CA LYS A 496 14.64 17.69 4.88
C LYS A 496 14.48 16.95 3.54
N ASN A 497 14.15 17.66 2.47
CA ASN A 497 14.02 17.15 1.10
C ASN A 497 12.97 16.03 0.93
N ILE A 498 11.87 16.07 1.68
CA ILE A 498 10.81 15.06 1.59
C ILE A 498 10.28 14.91 0.17
N VAL A 499 10.14 16.01 -0.57
CA VAL A 499 9.57 16.02 -1.93
C VAL A 499 10.35 15.11 -2.87
N VAL A 500 11.68 15.13 -2.79
CA VAL A 500 12.57 14.27 -3.59
C VAL A 500 12.48 12.81 -3.12
N LYS A 501 12.37 12.59 -1.80
CA LYS A 501 12.26 11.24 -1.20
C LYS A 501 10.93 10.53 -1.54
N LEU A 502 9.88 11.28 -1.84
CA LEU A 502 8.58 10.73 -2.27
C LEU A 502 8.60 10.20 -3.71
N ILE A 503 9.57 10.57 -4.55
CA ILE A 503 9.61 10.16 -5.96
C ILE A 503 9.84 8.66 -6.12
N GLU A 504 10.76 8.08 -5.35
CA GLU A 504 11.07 6.65 -5.47
C GLU A 504 9.89 5.74 -5.11
N PRO A 505 9.15 5.97 -3.99
CA PRO A 505 7.95 5.21 -3.68
C PRO A 505 6.83 5.27 -4.73
N LEU A 506 6.73 6.34 -5.53
CA LEU A 506 5.74 6.43 -6.62
C LEU A 506 5.94 5.35 -7.69
N LYS A 507 7.14 4.78 -7.81
CA LYS A 507 7.49 3.70 -8.76
C LYS A 507 7.05 2.31 -8.28
N SER A 508 6.62 2.17 -7.01
CA SER A 508 6.16 0.88 -6.47
C SER A 508 5.00 0.32 -7.31
N LYS A 509 4.88 -1.01 -7.32
CA LYS A 509 3.73 -1.70 -7.92
C LYS A 509 2.53 -1.77 -6.98
N ASN A 510 2.72 -1.50 -5.70
CA ASN A 510 1.67 -1.50 -4.69
C ASN A 510 0.81 -0.24 -4.81
N THR A 511 -0.47 -0.44 -5.09
CA THR A 511 -1.43 0.67 -5.28
C THR A 511 -1.67 1.48 -4.01
N ASN A 512 -1.50 0.88 -2.81
CA ASN A 512 -1.60 1.59 -1.55
C ASN A 512 -0.44 2.59 -1.39
N VAL A 513 0.80 2.15 -1.66
CA VAL A 513 1.98 3.03 -1.66
C VAL A 513 1.81 4.16 -2.67
N GLN A 514 1.42 3.83 -3.92
CA GLN A 514 1.19 4.82 -4.97
C GLN A 514 0.16 5.87 -4.53
N SER A 515 -0.95 5.43 -3.95
CA SER A 515 -2.04 6.31 -3.49
C SER A 515 -1.58 7.23 -2.37
N LYS A 516 -0.97 6.69 -1.29
CA LYS A 516 -0.53 7.47 -0.13
C LYS A 516 0.61 8.43 -0.48
N CYS A 517 1.58 7.98 -1.30
CA CYS A 517 2.67 8.85 -1.75
C CYS A 517 2.20 9.95 -2.70
N SER A 518 1.26 9.67 -3.61
CA SER A 518 0.66 10.73 -4.46
C SER A 518 -0.06 11.79 -3.62
N LEU A 519 -0.76 11.37 -2.57
CA LEU A 519 -1.42 12.27 -1.63
C LEU A 519 -0.39 13.11 -0.85
N ALA A 520 0.70 12.48 -0.39
CA ALA A 520 1.80 13.17 0.28
C ALA A 520 2.45 14.20 -0.64
N VAL A 521 2.71 13.86 -1.91
CA VAL A 521 3.21 14.83 -2.91
C VAL A 521 2.29 16.04 -2.98
N ALA A 522 0.96 15.83 -3.11
CA ALA A 522 0.01 16.94 -3.15
C ALA A 522 0.08 17.85 -1.91
N ALA A 523 0.34 17.27 -0.74
CA ALA A 523 0.45 18.02 0.52
C ALA A 523 1.75 18.84 0.63
N PHE A 524 2.85 18.37 0.03
CA PHE A 524 4.17 18.99 0.16
C PHE A 524 4.59 19.88 -1.02
N VAL A 525 3.94 19.80 -2.20
CA VAL A 525 4.27 20.65 -3.37
C VAL A 525 3.43 21.92 -3.44
N CYS A 526 3.04 22.46 -2.29
CA CYS A 526 2.17 23.63 -2.21
C CYS A 526 2.88 24.96 -2.55
N ASP A 527 4.20 25.07 -2.41
CA ASP A 527 5.01 26.24 -2.73
C ASP A 527 5.81 26.05 -4.03
N VAL A 528 6.37 27.17 -4.54
CA VAL A 528 7.09 27.21 -5.83
C VAL A 528 8.37 26.39 -5.80
N ASP A 529 9.12 26.45 -4.69
CA ASP A 529 10.42 25.78 -4.57
C ASP A 529 10.23 24.27 -4.55
N SER A 530 9.29 23.77 -3.75
CA SER A 530 8.93 22.35 -3.70
C SER A 530 8.42 21.81 -5.05
N ARG A 531 7.62 22.58 -5.81
CA ARG A 531 7.20 22.21 -7.16
C ARG A 531 8.37 22.13 -8.12
N SER A 532 9.28 23.10 -8.02
CA SER A 532 10.50 23.13 -8.83
C SER A 532 11.40 21.92 -8.55
N ASP A 533 11.60 21.58 -7.28
CA ASP A 533 12.40 20.41 -6.87
C ASP A 533 11.76 19.10 -7.35
N PHE A 534 10.46 18.97 -7.21
CA PHE A 534 9.75 17.78 -7.69
C PHE A 534 9.84 17.60 -9.20
N ARG A 535 9.66 18.71 -9.97
CA ARG A 535 9.80 18.72 -11.42
C ARG A 535 11.22 18.38 -11.85
N ASN A 536 12.23 19.08 -11.28
CA ASN A 536 13.63 18.92 -11.66
C ASN A 536 14.18 17.52 -11.40
N ASN A 537 13.61 16.79 -10.44
CA ASN A 537 13.93 15.39 -10.14
C ASN A 537 13.03 14.38 -10.88
N GLY A 538 12.25 14.81 -11.88
CA GLY A 538 11.47 13.93 -12.76
C GLY A 538 10.19 13.36 -12.12
N GLY A 539 9.71 13.92 -11.02
CA GLY A 539 8.53 13.41 -10.30
C GLY A 539 7.23 13.50 -11.09
N ILE A 540 7.13 14.47 -12.00
CA ILE A 540 5.93 14.70 -12.83
C ILE A 540 5.61 13.51 -13.74
N GLU A 541 6.63 12.88 -14.34
CA GLU A 541 6.46 11.72 -15.22
C GLU A 541 5.76 10.54 -14.51
N PHE A 542 6.15 10.30 -13.26
CA PHE A 542 5.54 9.22 -12.46
C PHE A 542 4.08 9.51 -12.11
N LEU A 543 3.73 10.76 -11.76
CA LEU A 543 2.33 11.13 -11.52
C LEU A 543 1.47 10.94 -12.78
N ILE A 544 1.98 11.29 -13.97
CA ILE A 544 1.28 11.07 -15.24
C ILE A 544 1.09 9.59 -15.51
N THR A 545 2.11 8.76 -15.25
CA THR A 545 2.01 7.30 -15.36
C THR A 545 0.92 6.75 -14.44
N LEU A 546 0.80 7.28 -13.22
CA LEU A 546 -0.22 6.86 -12.25
C LEU A 546 -1.65 7.26 -12.63
N LEU A 547 -1.84 8.26 -13.52
CA LEU A 547 -3.17 8.55 -14.08
C LEU A 547 -3.75 7.39 -14.90
N HIS A 548 -2.90 6.51 -15.43
CA HIS A 548 -3.32 5.31 -16.15
C HIS A 548 -3.70 4.14 -15.24
N SER A 549 -3.47 4.25 -13.92
CA SER A 549 -3.75 3.18 -12.96
C SER A 549 -5.19 2.68 -13.04
N GLY A 550 -5.38 1.35 -12.87
CA GLY A 550 -6.70 0.75 -12.71
C GLY A 550 -7.37 1.09 -11.36
N ASN A 551 -6.60 1.53 -10.37
CA ASN A 551 -7.11 1.88 -9.04
C ASN A 551 -7.63 3.32 -9.00
N ASP A 552 -8.89 3.51 -8.56
CA ASP A 552 -9.55 4.82 -8.53
C ASP A 552 -8.91 5.79 -7.54
N GLU A 553 -8.43 5.30 -6.40
CA GLU A 553 -7.78 6.12 -5.38
C GLU A 553 -6.43 6.64 -5.85
N VAL A 554 -5.65 5.80 -6.54
CA VAL A 554 -4.38 6.21 -7.15
C VAL A 554 -4.63 7.30 -8.19
N ARG A 555 -5.57 7.08 -9.11
CA ARG A 555 -5.92 8.08 -10.13
C ARG A 555 -6.36 9.40 -9.52
N ARG A 556 -7.23 9.35 -8.51
CA ARG A 556 -7.74 10.53 -7.82
C ARG A 556 -6.63 11.33 -7.15
N ASN A 557 -5.76 10.65 -6.38
CA ASN A 557 -4.70 11.30 -5.63
C ASN A 557 -3.60 11.84 -6.56
N SER A 558 -3.26 11.11 -7.64
CA SER A 558 -2.34 11.60 -8.67
C SER A 558 -2.92 12.81 -9.43
N SER A 559 -4.22 12.79 -9.74
CA SER A 559 -4.90 13.96 -10.34
C SER A 559 -4.81 15.18 -9.42
N TRP A 560 -4.99 14.98 -8.10
CA TRP A 560 -4.86 16.05 -7.14
C TRP A 560 -3.42 16.57 -7.06
N ALA A 561 -2.43 15.71 -6.99
CA ALA A 561 -1.03 16.11 -7.00
C ALA A 561 -0.69 16.93 -8.27
N ILE A 562 -1.17 16.50 -9.44
CA ILE A 562 -1.01 17.25 -10.69
C ILE A 562 -1.75 18.59 -10.63
N ALA A 563 -2.95 18.64 -10.04
CA ALA A 563 -3.70 19.90 -9.90
C ALA A 563 -2.92 20.95 -9.09
N VAL A 564 -2.26 20.52 -8.00
CA VAL A 564 -1.41 21.39 -7.18
C VAL A 564 -0.13 21.80 -7.93
N CYS A 565 0.50 20.86 -8.64
CA CYS A 565 1.69 21.12 -9.43
C CYS A 565 1.42 22.09 -10.61
N ALA A 566 0.25 21.99 -11.25
CA ALA A 566 -0.12 22.74 -12.45
C ALA A 566 -0.49 24.21 -12.19
N VAL A 567 -0.42 24.70 -10.96
CA VAL A 567 -0.61 26.11 -10.62
C VAL A 567 0.55 26.97 -11.16
N ASP A 568 1.72 26.40 -11.27
CA ASP A 568 2.94 27.03 -11.77
C ASP A 568 3.09 26.80 -13.28
N GLU A 569 3.38 27.87 -14.05
CA GLU A 569 3.48 27.83 -15.51
C GLU A 569 4.54 26.86 -16.02
N GLN A 570 5.72 26.81 -15.38
CA GLN A 570 6.81 25.95 -15.80
C GLN A 570 6.46 24.48 -15.60
N THR A 571 5.86 24.15 -14.45
CA THR A 571 5.43 22.80 -14.15
C THR A 571 4.23 22.38 -15.00
N ALA A 572 3.28 23.29 -15.25
CA ALA A 572 2.17 23.05 -16.17
C ALA A 572 2.67 22.78 -17.60
N SER A 573 3.68 23.51 -18.06
CA SER A 573 4.32 23.30 -19.37
C SER A 573 4.95 21.89 -19.44
N GLU A 574 5.63 21.44 -18.38
CA GLU A 574 6.23 20.11 -18.32
C GLU A 574 5.18 19.00 -18.34
N VAL A 575 4.08 19.17 -17.57
CA VAL A 575 2.95 18.22 -17.62
C VAL A 575 2.37 18.11 -19.03
N CYS A 576 2.26 19.24 -19.75
CA CYS A 576 1.80 19.25 -21.15
C CYS A 576 2.78 18.53 -22.08
N LYS A 577 4.09 18.77 -21.95
CA LYS A 577 5.13 18.11 -22.75
C LYS A 577 5.13 16.61 -22.58
N LEU A 578 4.96 16.12 -21.34
CA LEU A 578 4.89 14.71 -21.00
C LEU A 578 3.53 14.06 -21.33
N GLY A 579 2.62 14.77 -22.00
CA GLY A 579 1.33 14.23 -22.44
C GLY A 579 0.25 14.15 -21.35
N GLY A 580 0.49 14.71 -20.17
CA GLY A 580 -0.47 14.66 -19.06
C GLY A 580 -1.82 15.31 -19.35
N MET A 581 -1.84 16.34 -20.21
CA MET A 581 -3.07 17.00 -20.64
C MET A 581 -4.02 16.05 -21.40
N SER A 582 -3.50 15.23 -22.32
CA SER A 582 -4.32 14.27 -23.08
C SER A 582 -4.92 13.21 -22.17
N VAL A 583 -4.14 12.70 -21.21
CA VAL A 583 -4.61 11.72 -20.23
C VAL A 583 -5.72 12.28 -19.34
N LEU A 584 -5.56 13.52 -18.87
CA LEU A 584 -6.60 14.19 -18.05
C LEU A 584 -7.88 14.44 -18.86
N GLN A 585 -7.79 14.74 -20.15
CA GLN A 585 -8.95 14.86 -21.03
C GLN A 585 -9.65 13.51 -21.23
N GLU A 586 -8.91 12.41 -21.41
CA GLU A 586 -9.48 11.08 -21.48
C GLU A 586 -10.23 10.71 -20.20
N ILE A 587 -9.66 11.04 -19.03
CA ILE A 587 -10.30 10.83 -17.73
C ILE A 587 -11.57 11.66 -17.61
N GLN A 588 -11.57 12.92 -18.05
CA GLN A 588 -12.71 13.84 -17.99
C GLN A 588 -13.91 13.33 -18.81
N VAL A 589 -13.66 12.79 -20.00
CA VAL A 589 -14.69 12.29 -20.92
C VAL A 589 -15.16 10.88 -20.53
N SER A 590 -14.36 10.12 -19.76
CA SER A 590 -14.67 8.77 -19.34
C SER A 590 -15.83 8.71 -18.35
N GLY A 591 -16.83 7.87 -18.60
CA GLY A 591 -17.96 7.66 -17.69
C GLY A 591 -17.57 6.94 -16.38
N THR A 592 -16.47 6.16 -16.39
CA THR A 592 -16.06 5.32 -15.25
C THR A 592 -14.82 5.84 -14.52
N ARG A 593 -13.96 6.60 -15.18
CA ARG A 593 -12.66 7.06 -14.64
C ARG A 593 -12.68 8.52 -14.18
N ARG A 594 -13.75 9.24 -14.44
CA ARG A 594 -13.89 10.67 -14.13
C ARG A 594 -13.76 10.92 -12.63
N ASN A 595 -13.00 11.95 -12.25
CA ASN A 595 -12.89 12.44 -10.89
C ASN A 595 -12.76 13.96 -10.86
N PRO A 596 -13.24 14.64 -9.80
CA PRO A 596 -13.24 16.12 -9.73
C PRO A 596 -11.85 16.73 -9.78
N PHE A 597 -10.83 16.04 -9.28
CA PHE A 597 -9.47 16.56 -9.26
C PHE A 597 -8.82 16.56 -10.64
N ALA A 598 -9.20 15.63 -11.52
CA ALA A 598 -8.78 15.67 -12.93
C ALA A 598 -9.36 16.88 -13.65
N ASP A 599 -10.61 17.25 -13.36
CA ASP A 599 -11.21 18.46 -13.91
C ASP A 599 -10.47 19.71 -13.43
N VAL A 600 -10.13 19.79 -12.15
CA VAL A 600 -9.35 20.90 -11.57
C VAL A 600 -7.92 20.93 -12.13
N ALA A 601 -7.26 19.78 -12.26
CA ALA A 601 -5.92 19.67 -12.84
C ALA A 601 -5.91 20.20 -14.28
N LEU A 602 -6.87 19.77 -15.09
CA LEU A 602 -7.01 20.23 -16.46
C LEU A 602 -7.28 21.75 -16.52
N GLN A 603 -8.15 22.26 -15.65
CA GLN A 603 -8.43 23.70 -15.58
C GLN A 603 -7.19 24.51 -15.19
N ASN A 604 -6.39 24.05 -14.21
CA ASN A 604 -5.17 24.71 -13.81
C ASN A 604 -4.13 24.70 -14.94
N LEU A 605 -3.94 23.56 -15.62
CA LEU A 605 -3.09 23.45 -16.80
C LEU A 605 -3.49 24.47 -17.89
N LEU A 606 -4.78 24.57 -18.19
CA LEU A 606 -5.28 25.48 -19.20
C LEU A 606 -5.18 26.94 -18.77
N ASN A 607 -5.28 27.24 -17.50
CA ASN A 607 -5.10 28.62 -17.00
C ASN A 607 -3.62 29.05 -16.99
N SER A 608 -2.72 28.10 -16.71
CA SER A 608 -1.26 28.37 -16.72
C SER A 608 -0.66 28.30 -18.13
N ASN A 609 -1.36 27.70 -19.10
CA ASN A 609 -0.94 27.62 -20.49
C ASN A 609 -2.05 28.10 -21.42
N LEU A 610 -2.09 29.43 -21.67
CA LEU A 610 -3.13 30.05 -22.52
C LEU A 610 -3.09 29.57 -23.97
N SER A 611 -1.93 29.17 -24.49
CA SER A 611 -1.79 28.61 -25.84
C SER A 611 -2.51 27.26 -25.94
N ALA A 612 -2.33 26.39 -24.94
CA ALA A 612 -3.06 25.12 -24.83
C ALA A 612 -4.57 25.37 -24.65
N LYS A 613 -4.95 26.30 -23.78
CA LYS A 613 -6.35 26.66 -23.54
C LYS A 613 -7.04 27.12 -24.84
N TYR A 614 -6.42 28.03 -25.58
CA TYR A 614 -6.98 28.53 -26.84
C TYR A 614 -7.07 27.44 -27.91
N SER A 615 -6.04 26.58 -27.98
CA SER A 615 -6.04 25.46 -28.94
C SER A 615 -7.13 24.42 -28.66
N LEU A 616 -7.50 24.22 -27.40
CA LEU A 616 -8.51 23.24 -26.97
C LEU A 616 -9.92 23.82 -26.97
N THR A 617 -10.09 24.98 -26.35
CA THR A 617 -11.43 25.56 -26.12
C THR A 617 -11.87 26.51 -27.21
N GLY A 618 -10.92 27.02 -27.99
CA GLY A 618 -11.17 28.07 -28.97
C GLY A 618 -11.50 29.41 -28.34
N ALA A 619 -11.42 29.57 -27.01
CA ALA A 619 -11.86 30.77 -26.33
C ALA A 619 -10.90 31.22 -25.21
N LEU A 620 -10.60 32.52 -25.15
CA LEU A 620 -9.97 33.18 -24.03
C LEU A 620 -10.91 34.27 -23.49
N SER A 621 -11.11 34.24 -22.15
CA SER A 621 -11.91 35.27 -21.48
C SER A 621 -11.19 36.61 -21.40
N SER A 622 -11.92 37.67 -21.03
CA SER A 622 -11.36 39.01 -20.77
C SER A 622 -10.33 39.03 -19.63
N THR A 623 -10.36 38.05 -18.76
CA THR A 623 -9.38 37.89 -17.64
C THR A 623 -8.11 37.14 -18.04
N ASN A 624 -8.09 36.49 -19.21
CA ASN A 624 -6.89 35.84 -19.73
C ASN A 624 -6.05 36.88 -20.47
N ILE A 625 -4.96 37.30 -19.87
CA ILE A 625 -4.04 38.30 -20.44
C ILE A 625 -2.95 37.56 -21.21
N ILE A 626 -2.83 37.87 -22.51
CA ILE A 626 -1.81 37.27 -23.37
C ILE A 626 -0.46 37.96 -23.09
N LEU A 627 0.53 37.17 -22.72
CA LEU A 627 1.91 37.58 -22.50
C LEU A 627 2.81 37.09 -23.64
N ASP A 628 4.08 37.55 -23.63
CA ASP A 628 5.09 37.07 -24.57
C ASP A 628 5.34 35.57 -24.40
N GLY A 629 5.41 34.84 -25.51
CA GLY A 629 5.47 33.37 -25.54
C GLY A 629 4.15 32.70 -25.87
N PHE A 630 3.03 33.42 -25.90
CA PHE A 630 1.76 32.87 -26.39
C PHE A 630 1.85 32.52 -27.88
N TYR A 631 1.33 31.36 -28.26
CA TYR A 631 1.23 30.94 -29.66
C TYR A 631 -0.10 30.29 -29.98
N ASP A 632 -0.60 30.50 -31.19
CA ASP A 632 -1.81 29.90 -31.75
C ASP A 632 -1.44 28.87 -32.82
N ALA A 633 -1.48 27.60 -32.51
CA ALA A 633 -1.23 26.51 -33.45
C ALA A 633 -2.50 26.00 -34.18
N GLY A 634 -3.65 26.63 -33.93
CA GLY A 634 -4.93 26.17 -34.44
C GLY A 634 -5.71 25.32 -33.41
N GLN A 635 -6.88 24.82 -33.82
CA GLN A 635 -7.70 23.99 -32.98
C GLN A 635 -7.11 22.55 -32.87
N LEU A 636 -6.94 22.09 -31.66
CA LEU A 636 -6.43 20.76 -31.39
C LEU A 636 -7.55 19.72 -31.65
N ARG A 637 -7.23 18.66 -32.39
CA ARG A 637 -8.17 17.54 -32.59
C ARG A 637 -8.16 16.66 -31.33
N PRO A 638 -9.30 16.07 -30.94
CA PRO A 638 -9.32 15.10 -29.84
C PRO A 638 -8.27 14.00 -30.04
N GLY A 639 -7.46 13.74 -29.02
CA GLY A 639 -6.39 12.73 -29.06
C GLY A 639 -5.07 13.20 -29.70
N SER A 640 -4.94 14.46 -30.11
CA SER A 640 -3.68 15.04 -30.61
C SER A 640 -2.85 15.57 -29.46
N GLN A 641 -1.54 15.29 -29.49
CA GLN A 641 -0.60 15.85 -28.53
C GLN A 641 -0.39 17.36 -28.75
N PHE A 642 -0.40 18.13 -27.67
CA PHE A 642 -0.04 19.55 -27.70
C PHE A 642 1.48 19.68 -27.75
N LEU A 643 2.01 20.29 -28.83
CA LEU A 643 3.43 20.47 -29.03
C LEU A 643 3.90 21.79 -28.40
N SER A 644 5.14 21.85 -27.94
CA SER A 644 5.76 23.06 -27.46
C SER A 644 6.10 24.02 -28.63
N LEU A 645 6.28 25.30 -28.31
CA LEU A 645 6.74 26.30 -29.31
C LEU A 645 8.08 25.87 -29.94
N GLU A 646 8.97 25.35 -29.15
CA GLU A 646 10.27 24.81 -29.58
C GLU A 646 10.11 23.69 -30.61
N ASP A 647 9.20 22.72 -30.35
CA ASP A 647 8.91 21.65 -31.29
C ASP A 647 8.35 22.16 -32.60
N TYR A 648 7.49 23.21 -32.58
CA TYR A 648 6.98 23.84 -33.78
C TYR A 648 8.07 24.56 -34.58
N CYS A 649 9.06 25.16 -33.91
CA CYS A 649 10.19 25.80 -34.55
C CYS A 649 11.17 24.81 -35.19
N LYS A 650 11.28 23.58 -34.65
CA LYS A 650 12.15 22.53 -35.18
C LYS A 650 11.53 21.73 -36.33
N GLN A 651 10.20 21.85 -36.55
CA GLN A 651 9.53 21.14 -37.64
C GLN A 651 9.97 21.64 -39.02
N GLU A 652 10.07 20.72 -39.96
CA GLU A 652 10.25 21.06 -41.37
C GLU A 652 9.08 21.92 -41.89
N LEU A 653 9.36 22.81 -42.83
CA LEU A 653 8.34 23.66 -43.44
C LEU A 653 7.28 22.81 -44.13
N HIS A 654 6.03 23.11 -43.83
CA HIS A 654 4.87 22.40 -44.40
C HIS A 654 3.78 23.39 -44.84
N ASP A 655 2.89 22.98 -45.74
CA ASP A 655 1.82 23.82 -46.31
C ASP A 655 0.61 24.05 -45.40
N LYS A 656 0.66 23.51 -44.15
CA LYS A 656 -0.41 23.70 -43.17
C LYS A 656 -0.42 25.11 -42.61
N ARG A 657 -1.49 25.48 -41.91
CA ARG A 657 -1.63 26.74 -41.20
C ARG A 657 -0.37 27.07 -40.39
N PRO A 658 0.10 28.32 -40.46
CA PRO A 658 1.22 28.77 -39.62
C PRO A 658 0.83 28.85 -38.16
N VAL A 659 1.82 28.70 -37.29
CA VAL A 659 1.68 28.94 -35.84
C VAL A 659 1.92 30.42 -35.61
N LEU A 660 0.95 31.15 -35.05
CA LEU A 660 1.07 32.58 -34.78
C LEU A 660 1.72 32.78 -33.42
N LEU A 661 2.81 33.54 -33.37
CA LEU A 661 3.56 33.81 -32.15
C LEU A 661 3.37 35.27 -31.70
N VAL A 662 3.20 35.42 -30.37
CA VAL A 662 3.21 36.72 -29.70
C VAL A 662 4.52 36.84 -28.89
N ASN A 663 5.43 37.74 -29.29
CA ASN A 663 6.66 38.00 -28.56
C ASN A 663 7.15 39.41 -28.83
N ALA A 664 6.85 40.37 -27.97
CA ALA A 664 7.21 41.76 -28.09
C ALA A 664 8.64 42.09 -27.64
N LYS A 665 9.50 41.11 -27.44
CA LYS A 665 10.90 41.37 -27.10
C LYS A 665 11.65 41.96 -28.32
N PRO A 666 12.42 43.05 -28.13
CA PRO A 666 13.23 43.59 -29.19
C PRO A 666 14.36 42.63 -29.58
N GLU A 667 14.77 42.65 -30.84
CA GLU A 667 15.93 41.91 -31.30
C GLU A 667 17.15 42.30 -30.46
N SER A 668 17.75 41.38 -29.72
CA SER A 668 18.98 41.66 -28.96
C SER A 668 20.08 42.04 -29.98
N ALA A 669 20.63 43.25 -29.85
CA ALA A 669 21.76 43.67 -30.66
C ALA A 669 22.84 42.60 -30.63
N PRO A 670 23.50 42.29 -31.78
CA PRO A 670 24.54 41.26 -31.79
C PRO A 670 25.59 41.64 -30.75
N LYS A 671 25.86 40.78 -29.82
CA LYS A 671 26.96 40.90 -28.86
C LYS A 671 28.23 40.92 -29.68
N GLU A 672 28.73 42.14 -30.00
CA GLU A 672 30.10 42.32 -30.46
C GLU A 672 31.04 41.65 -29.49
N SER A 673 31.82 40.77 -30.04
CA SER A 673 32.83 39.94 -29.41
C SER A 673 33.65 40.69 -28.34
N GLN A 674 33.32 40.52 -27.09
CA GLN A 674 34.26 40.68 -26.00
C GLN A 674 35.06 39.34 -25.82
N SER A 675 35.90 39.07 -26.80
CA SER A 675 36.87 37.99 -26.74
C SER A 675 38.28 38.56 -27.02
N GLN A 676 38.78 39.44 -26.15
CA GLN A 676 40.18 39.84 -26.18
C GLN A 676 40.77 40.33 -24.82
N ALA A 677 40.15 40.03 -23.67
CA ALA A 677 40.71 40.46 -22.40
C ALA A 677 41.02 39.36 -21.40
N ASP A 678 40.64 38.10 -21.64
CA ASP A 678 40.88 37.00 -20.66
C ASP A 678 41.82 35.91 -21.14
N ALA A 679 42.63 36.17 -22.20
CA ALA A 679 43.57 35.19 -22.74
C ALA A 679 45.03 35.38 -22.26
N GLU A 680 45.32 36.22 -21.27
CA GLU A 680 46.69 36.43 -20.78
C GLU A 680 47.03 36.00 -19.35
N MET A 681 46.18 35.21 -18.67
CA MET A 681 46.53 34.74 -17.33
C MET A 681 46.32 33.24 -17.14
N ALA A 682 46.79 32.41 -18.02
CA ALA A 682 47.01 30.96 -17.74
C ALA A 682 48.01 30.34 -18.72
N LYS A 683 49.24 30.86 -18.69
CA LYS A 683 50.41 30.09 -19.16
C LYS A 683 51.45 30.15 -18.07
N ASP A 684 51.48 29.16 -17.25
CA ASP A 684 52.72 28.56 -16.75
C ASP A 684 52.44 27.31 -15.94
N SER A 685 53.33 26.36 -16.20
CA SER A 685 53.55 25.05 -15.53
C SER A 685 52.76 23.87 -16.14
N SER A 686 53.42 22.88 -16.67
CA SER A 686 54.83 22.49 -16.80
C SER A 686 54.98 21.36 -17.80
N LYS A 687 56.04 21.47 -18.56
CA LYS A 687 56.65 20.47 -19.43
C LYS A 687 57.20 19.29 -18.59
N THR A 688 57.18 18.11 -19.18
CA THR A 688 58.35 17.20 -19.38
C THR A 688 57.81 15.92 -19.98
N SER A 689 58.13 15.62 -21.17
CA SER A 689 59.27 14.89 -21.80
C SER A 689 59.22 13.37 -21.50
N VAL A 690 59.52 12.43 -22.36
CA VAL A 690 60.43 12.28 -23.51
C VAL A 690 60.16 10.92 -24.17
N SER A 691 60.06 10.89 -25.45
CA SER A 691 60.74 10.08 -26.47
C SER A 691 60.90 8.57 -26.31
N GLY A 692 60.82 7.90 -27.47
CA GLY A 692 61.63 6.76 -27.80
C GLY A 692 61.12 5.85 -28.92
N LYS A 693 61.54 6.17 -30.13
CA LYS A 693 61.78 5.37 -31.34
C LYS A 693 62.13 3.89 -31.04
N SER A 694 61.76 2.87 -31.83
CA SER A 694 62.29 2.64 -33.20
C SER A 694 61.81 1.29 -33.76
N SER A 695 61.63 1.30 -35.05
CA SER A 695 61.64 0.29 -36.09
C SER A 695 62.26 -1.08 -35.84
N ARG A 696 61.65 -2.17 -36.32
CA ARG A 696 62.18 -2.96 -37.49
C ARG A 696 61.35 -4.19 -37.85
N THR A 697 60.91 -4.20 -39.07
CA THR A 697 60.78 -5.27 -40.05
C THR A 697 60.98 -6.75 -39.63
N GLY A 698 60.00 -7.57 -40.06
CA GLY A 698 60.14 -9.01 -40.17
C GLY A 698 58.84 -9.62 -40.76
N ARG A 699 58.97 -9.97 -41.99
CA ARG A 699 57.99 -10.63 -42.84
C ARG A 699 57.97 -12.11 -42.49
N GLU A 700 56.81 -12.71 -42.21
CA GLU A 700 56.52 -14.10 -42.61
C GLU A 700 55.05 -14.44 -42.50
N THR A 701 54.53 -15.01 -43.53
CA THR A 701 53.27 -15.59 -43.80
C THR A 701 53.04 -16.87 -43.01
N LYS A 702 51.89 -17.01 -42.35
CA LYS A 702 51.16 -18.27 -42.18
C LYS A 702 49.73 -18.14 -41.67
N ALA A 703 48.90 -18.92 -42.26
CA ALA A 703 47.50 -19.27 -42.01
C ALA A 703 46.74 -18.64 -40.82
N LYS A 704 45.68 -17.93 -41.08
CA LYS A 704 44.73 -17.33 -40.12
C LYS A 704 43.88 -18.42 -39.45
N SER A 705 44.01 -18.55 -38.18
CA SER A 705 43.18 -19.39 -37.33
C SER A 705 41.84 -18.69 -36.99
N LYS A 706 40.80 -19.49 -36.67
CA LYS A 706 39.43 -19.08 -36.37
C LYS A 706 39.30 -17.93 -35.32
N ALA A 707 40.30 -17.82 -34.43
CA ALA A 707 40.39 -16.78 -33.42
C ALA A 707 40.74 -15.37 -33.97
N GLN A 708 41.24 -15.28 -35.18
CA GLN A 708 41.57 -14.01 -35.83
C GLN A 708 40.34 -13.40 -36.53
N LYS A 709 39.40 -14.24 -37.00
CA LYS A 709 38.12 -13.78 -37.55
C LYS A 709 37.18 -13.19 -36.47
N GLU A 710 37.13 -13.81 -35.32
CA GLU A 710 36.36 -13.28 -34.17
C GLU A 710 36.93 -11.95 -33.64
N LYS A 711 38.27 -11.79 -33.76
CA LYS A 711 38.88 -10.54 -33.32
C LYS A 711 38.71 -9.39 -34.35
N GLU A 712 38.66 -9.70 -35.64
CA GLU A 712 38.38 -8.73 -36.71
C GLU A 712 36.88 -8.37 -36.73
N GLU A 713 35.97 -9.28 -36.35
CA GLU A 713 34.55 -9.03 -36.23
C GLU A 713 34.23 -8.16 -34.98
N LYS A 714 34.89 -8.44 -33.87
CA LYS A 714 34.78 -7.64 -32.66
C LYS A 714 35.38 -6.23 -32.81
N GLN A 715 36.49 -6.08 -33.55
CA GLN A 715 37.04 -4.76 -33.89
C GLN A 715 36.12 -3.95 -34.82
N ARG A 716 35.40 -4.62 -35.69
CA ARG A 716 34.46 -3.99 -36.60
C ARG A 716 33.19 -3.55 -35.85
N GLU A 717 32.75 -4.34 -34.88
CA GLU A 717 31.63 -3.97 -33.97
C GLU A 717 32.02 -2.81 -33.05
N GLU A 718 33.26 -2.81 -32.52
CA GLU A 718 33.77 -1.69 -31.70
C GLU A 718 33.97 -0.42 -32.54
N GLU A 719 34.38 -0.52 -33.81
CA GLU A 719 34.45 0.63 -34.73
C GLU A 719 33.08 1.17 -35.12
N ILE A 720 32.11 0.29 -35.34
CA ILE A 720 30.72 0.69 -35.60
C ILE A 720 30.10 1.35 -34.35
N GLN A 721 30.35 0.79 -33.16
CA GLN A 721 29.88 1.40 -31.90
C GLN A 721 30.57 2.75 -31.62
N ALA A 722 31.87 2.86 -31.91
CA ALA A 722 32.57 4.13 -31.77
C ALA A 722 32.16 5.17 -32.82
N GLN A 723 31.71 4.73 -34.00
CA GLN A 723 31.16 5.61 -35.02
C GLN A 723 29.75 6.07 -34.66
N LEU A 724 28.89 5.18 -34.13
CA LEU A 724 27.58 5.52 -33.57
C LEU A 724 27.67 6.44 -32.35
N GLN A 725 28.68 6.23 -31.49
CA GLN A 725 28.94 7.14 -30.38
C GLN A 725 29.43 8.53 -30.85
N ARG A 726 30.26 8.61 -31.87
CA ARG A 726 30.69 9.89 -32.45
C ARG A 726 29.58 10.59 -33.20
N GLU A 727 28.65 9.85 -33.83
CA GLU A 727 27.45 10.44 -34.44
C GLU A 727 26.45 10.88 -33.37
N ALA A 728 26.31 10.16 -32.25
CA ALA A 728 25.52 10.59 -31.10
C ALA A 728 26.14 11.79 -30.36
N GLU A 729 27.47 11.82 -30.21
CA GLU A 729 28.18 12.96 -29.63
C GLU A 729 28.16 14.19 -30.55
N ASN A 730 28.20 14.03 -31.87
CA ASN A 730 28.03 15.13 -32.83
C ASN A 730 26.59 15.64 -32.92
N GLN A 731 25.58 14.77 -32.65
CA GLN A 731 24.18 15.23 -32.50
C GLN A 731 23.97 15.92 -31.14
N SER A 732 24.64 15.52 -30.08
CA SER A 732 24.53 16.17 -28.76
C SER A 732 25.25 17.52 -28.68
N THR A 733 26.20 17.82 -29.56
CA THR A 733 26.90 19.13 -29.59
C THR A 733 26.21 20.20 -30.41
N THR A 734 25.20 19.84 -31.22
CA THR A 734 24.36 20.80 -31.96
C THR A 734 23.10 21.20 -31.18
N ASP A 735 22.69 20.44 -30.14
CA ASP A 735 21.45 20.70 -29.40
C ASP A 735 21.61 21.48 -28.08
N ASN A 736 22.80 21.94 -27.73
CA ASN A 736 23.04 22.64 -26.45
C ASN A 736 23.04 24.17 -26.54
N LYS A 737 22.45 24.76 -27.60
CA LYS A 737 22.10 26.19 -27.54
C LYS A 737 20.72 26.32 -26.92
N PRO A 738 20.55 27.14 -25.86
CA PRO A 738 19.22 27.38 -25.31
C PRO A 738 18.30 27.90 -26.42
N PHE A 739 17.09 27.38 -26.50
CA PHE A 739 16.07 27.79 -27.45
C PHE A 739 15.84 29.31 -27.35
N GLU A 740 16.06 30.03 -28.42
CA GLU A 740 15.83 31.46 -28.51
C GLU A 740 14.53 31.69 -29.29
N MET A 741 13.56 32.28 -28.60
CA MET A 741 12.23 32.55 -29.17
C MET A 741 12.34 33.65 -30.24
N PRO A 742 11.70 33.48 -31.41
CA PRO A 742 11.72 34.50 -32.45
C PRO A 742 11.20 35.87 -31.97
N CYS A 743 11.95 36.95 -32.21
CA CYS A 743 11.61 38.28 -31.79
C CYS A 743 10.66 38.96 -32.79
N ASP A 744 9.82 39.89 -32.30
CA ASP A 744 8.88 40.69 -33.12
C ASP A 744 9.04 42.18 -32.83
N SER A 745 9.98 42.80 -33.52
CA SER A 745 10.26 44.23 -33.39
C SER A 745 9.08 45.13 -33.85
N ASN A 746 8.26 44.62 -34.77
CA ASN A 746 7.05 45.35 -35.20
C ASN A 746 6.01 45.39 -34.10
N LEU A 747 5.80 44.27 -33.41
CA LEU A 747 4.86 44.22 -32.27
C LEU A 747 5.34 45.14 -31.13
N CYS A 748 6.65 45.21 -30.89
CA CYS A 748 7.20 46.13 -29.90
C CYS A 748 6.85 47.59 -30.28
N GLN A 749 7.05 47.97 -31.54
CA GLN A 749 6.70 49.30 -32.04
C GLN A 749 5.17 49.55 -31.91
N TYR A 750 4.32 48.57 -32.21
CA TYR A 750 2.86 48.75 -32.07
C TYR A 750 2.46 48.99 -30.61
N LEU A 751 3.11 48.34 -29.66
CA LEU A 751 2.85 48.54 -28.24
C LEU A 751 3.25 49.95 -27.77
N GLU A 752 4.38 50.48 -28.23
CA GLU A 752 4.79 51.85 -27.96
C GLU A 752 3.78 52.87 -28.54
N GLU A 753 3.37 52.70 -29.80
CA GLU A 753 2.42 53.60 -30.46
C GLU A 753 1.04 53.61 -29.81
N ILE A 754 0.49 52.44 -29.40
CA ILE A 754 -0.83 52.39 -28.75
C ILE A 754 -0.79 52.98 -27.35
N THR A 755 0.34 52.81 -26.63
CA THR A 755 0.53 53.40 -25.31
C THR A 755 0.59 54.91 -25.37
N GLU A 756 1.20 55.46 -26.43
CA GLU A 756 1.29 56.91 -26.62
C GLU A 756 -0.02 57.53 -27.16
N LYS A 757 -0.71 56.83 -28.09
CA LYS A 757 -1.82 57.43 -28.86
C LYS A 757 -3.22 57.00 -28.42
N ILE A 758 -3.37 55.78 -27.95
CA ILE A 758 -4.69 55.16 -27.68
C ILE A 758 -4.96 55.06 -26.18
N GLN A 759 -3.97 54.65 -25.38
CA GLN A 759 -4.14 54.54 -23.93
C GLN A 759 -4.62 55.83 -23.23
N PRO A 760 -4.19 57.06 -23.64
CA PRO A 760 -4.63 58.28 -23.02
C PRO A 760 -6.06 58.74 -23.37
N LEU A 761 -6.79 58.05 -24.26
CA LEU A 761 -8.17 58.36 -24.63
C LEU A 761 -9.11 58.25 -23.39
N GLN A 762 -10.10 59.17 -23.36
CA GLN A 762 -10.94 59.38 -22.16
C GLN A 762 -11.88 58.20 -21.82
N THR A 763 -12.36 57.50 -22.84
CA THR A 763 -13.34 56.45 -22.63
C THR A 763 -12.84 55.11 -23.19
N THR A 764 -13.20 53.99 -22.54
CA THR A 764 -12.89 52.64 -23.03
C THR A 764 -13.50 52.41 -24.42
N ARG A 765 -14.64 53.02 -24.72
CA ARG A 765 -15.30 52.94 -26.04
C ARG A 765 -14.42 53.55 -27.12
N GLU A 766 -13.89 54.75 -26.88
CA GLU A 766 -12.95 55.42 -27.81
C GLU A 766 -11.67 54.61 -27.99
N GLN A 767 -11.13 54.04 -26.89
CA GLN A 767 -9.97 53.17 -26.96
C GLN A 767 -10.20 51.94 -27.83
N VAL A 768 -11.35 51.23 -27.64
CA VAL A 768 -11.71 50.07 -28.45
C VAL A 768 -11.87 50.40 -29.93
N VAL A 769 -12.56 51.50 -30.26
CA VAL A 769 -12.76 51.96 -31.65
C VAL A 769 -11.42 52.33 -32.32
N ALA A 770 -10.61 53.11 -31.62
CA ALA A 770 -9.28 53.52 -32.16
C ALA A 770 -8.36 52.31 -32.33
N LEU A 771 -8.39 51.36 -31.36
CA LEU A 771 -7.60 50.13 -31.43
C LEU A 771 -8.03 49.25 -32.62
N ALA A 772 -9.33 49.12 -32.86
CA ALA A 772 -9.85 48.34 -33.99
C ALA A 772 -9.45 48.93 -35.36
N GLN A 773 -9.48 50.23 -35.47
CA GLN A 773 -8.97 50.95 -36.67
C GLN A 773 -7.47 50.75 -36.84
N TYR A 774 -6.70 50.92 -35.75
CA TYR A 774 -5.26 50.71 -35.74
C TYR A 774 -4.88 49.26 -36.20
N VAL A 775 -5.55 48.23 -35.68
CA VAL A 775 -5.33 46.84 -36.08
C VAL A 775 -5.66 46.63 -37.57
N SER A 776 -6.77 47.16 -38.02
CA SER A 776 -7.16 47.05 -39.43
C SER A 776 -6.16 47.71 -40.38
N ASP A 777 -5.73 48.91 -40.06
CA ASP A 777 -4.77 49.68 -40.91
C ASP A 777 -3.42 48.93 -41.03
N HIS A 778 -2.95 48.29 -39.96
CA HIS A 778 -1.72 47.50 -39.96
C HIS A 778 -1.84 46.13 -40.59
N MET A 779 -3.06 45.66 -40.87
CA MET A 779 -3.34 44.33 -41.46
C MET A 779 -4.05 44.41 -42.84
N GLY A 780 -3.76 45.40 -43.60
CA GLY A 780 -4.23 45.55 -45.01
C GLY A 780 -5.50 46.36 -45.21
N GLY A 781 -5.99 47.06 -44.18
CA GLY A 781 -7.18 47.89 -44.23
C GLY A 781 -8.51 47.21 -44.19
N PRO A 782 -9.66 47.91 -44.30
CA PRO A 782 -10.98 47.32 -44.33
C PRO A 782 -11.17 46.43 -45.58
N ILE A 783 -11.89 45.35 -45.44
CA ILE A 783 -12.23 44.38 -46.51
C ILE A 783 -13.72 44.45 -46.76
N GLU A 784 -14.17 44.72 -47.99
CA GLU A 784 -15.59 44.79 -48.34
C GLU A 784 -16.29 43.40 -48.17
N LYS A 785 -17.56 43.40 -47.80
CA LYS A 785 -18.36 42.16 -47.72
C LYS A 785 -18.44 41.54 -49.12
N GLY A 786 -17.94 40.32 -49.27
CA GLY A 786 -17.89 39.57 -50.52
C GLY A 786 -16.51 39.54 -51.19
N GLU A 787 -15.57 40.41 -50.80
CA GLU A 787 -14.20 40.38 -51.30
C GLU A 787 -13.21 39.64 -50.41
N LEU A 788 -13.68 39.10 -49.29
CA LEU A 788 -12.81 38.38 -48.36
C LEU A 788 -12.18 37.14 -49.01
N ALA A 789 -12.89 36.44 -49.91
CA ALA A 789 -12.36 35.30 -50.65
C ALA A 789 -11.25 35.68 -51.66
N ASN A 790 -11.22 36.92 -52.11
CA ASN A 790 -10.23 37.42 -53.04
C ASN A 790 -9.07 38.11 -52.35
N PHE A 791 -9.15 38.31 -51.02
CA PHE A 791 -8.12 38.99 -50.24
C PHE A 791 -6.89 38.07 -50.05
N SER A 792 -5.78 38.47 -50.70
CA SER A 792 -4.54 37.68 -50.74
C SER A 792 -3.76 37.85 -49.43
N TYR A 793 -3.96 36.98 -48.50
CA TYR A 793 -3.22 36.92 -47.19
C TYR A 793 -2.22 35.77 -47.09
N GLU A 794 -2.46 34.66 -47.81
CA GLU A 794 -1.68 33.44 -47.71
C GLU A 794 -0.26 33.57 -48.28
N LEU A 795 -0.16 34.21 -49.43
CA LEU A 795 1.11 34.39 -50.12
C LEU A 795 2.13 35.22 -49.28
N PRO A 796 1.77 36.38 -48.72
CA PRO A 796 2.67 37.13 -47.85
C PRO A 796 3.08 36.35 -46.59
N ILE A 797 2.18 35.59 -45.98
CA ILE A 797 2.49 34.77 -44.79
C ILE A 797 3.44 33.63 -45.16
N SER A 798 3.24 32.99 -46.31
CA SER A 798 4.12 31.92 -46.81
C SER A 798 5.53 32.46 -47.12
N GLN A 799 5.61 33.69 -47.64
CA GLN A 799 6.89 34.36 -47.86
C GLN A 799 7.64 34.60 -46.53
N ILE A 800 6.98 35.08 -45.47
CA ILE A 800 7.56 35.26 -44.13
C ILE A 800 8.06 33.92 -43.58
N ARG A 801 7.28 32.84 -43.71
CA ARG A 801 7.70 31.49 -43.28
C ARG A 801 8.96 31.00 -43.99
N TYR A 802 9.03 31.24 -45.30
CA TYR A 802 10.20 30.86 -46.11
C TYR A 802 11.44 31.67 -45.71
N GLU A 803 11.29 32.99 -45.52
CA GLU A 803 12.36 33.89 -45.08
C GLU A 803 12.87 33.50 -43.69
N MET A 804 11.96 33.14 -42.75
CA MET A 804 12.28 32.74 -41.40
C MET A 804 12.70 31.26 -41.28
N LYS A 805 12.51 30.46 -42.32
CA LYS A 805 12.71 29.01 -42.33
C LYS A 805 11.98 28.31 -41.16
N SER A 806 10.81 28.79 -40.78
CA SER A 806 10.04 28.31 -39.65
C SER A 806 8.54 28.31 -39.93
N ASN A 807 7.83 27.33 -39.35
CA ASN A 807 6.37 27.32 -39.39
C ASN A 807 5.76 28.34 -38.40
N VAL A 808 6.56 28.91 -37.50
CA VAL A 808 6.16 29.88 -36.49
C VAL A 808 6.35 31.30 -37.05
N VAL A 809 5.26 32.10 -37.07
CA VAL A 809 5.22 33.44 -37.61
C VAL A 809 4.88 34.44 -36.51
N PRO A 810 5.76 35.39 -36.17
CA PRO A 810 5.44 36.51 -35.27
C PRO A 810 4.29 37.35 -35.80
N ILE A 811 3.32 37.71 -34.95
CA ILE A 811 2.07 38.35 -35.34
C ILE A 811 2.30 39.74 -35.92
N GLY A 812 3.26 40.53 -35.44
CA GLY A 812 3.56 41.89 -35.95
C GLY A 812 4.20 41.92 -37.33
N LYS A 813 4.77 40.80 -37.80
CA LYS A 813 5.31 40.69 -39.16
C LYS A 813 4.21 40.53 -40.20
N ILE A 814 2.99 40.17 -39.81
CA ILE A 814 1.86 40.00 -40.73
C ILE A 814 1.27 41.37 -41.06
N LYS A 815 1.40 41.80 -42.31
CA LYS A 815 0.87 43.10 -42.82
C LYS A 815 -0.46 42.93 -43.55
N THR A 816 -0.85 41.73 -43.91
CA THR A 816 -2.12 41.39 -44.54
C THR A 816 -2.76 40.22 -43.78
N GLY A 817 -3.87 40.47 -43.09
CA GLY A 817 -4.47 39.49 -42.19
C GLY A 817 -6.00 39.47 -42.25
N ILE A 818 -6.57 38.28 -42.06
CA ILE A 818 -8.01 38.06 -41.96
C ILE A 818 -8.43 37.98 -40.46
N HIS A 819 -9.67 37.59 -40.18
CA HIS A 819 -10.26 37.56 -38.85
C HIS A 819 -9.33 37.03 -37.75
N ILE A 820 -8.70 35.86 -37.92
CA ILE A 820 -7.86 35.25 -36.89
C ILE A 820 -6.63 36.10 -36.54
N HIS A 821 -6.00 36.70 -37.55
CA HIS A 821 -4.81 37.51 -37.36
C HIS A 821 -5.15 38.82 -36.66
N ARG A 822 -6.25 39.48 -37.12
CA ARG A 822 -6.73 40.74 -36.56
C ARG A 822 -7.26 40.55 -35.12
N ALA A 823 -8.02 39.49 -34.86
CA ALA A 823 -8.57 39.20 -33.53
C ALA A 823 -7.45 38.91 -32.51
N LEU A 824 -6.44 38.14 -32.92
CA LEU A 824 -5.28 37.89 -32.05
C LEU A 824 -4.50 39.18 -31.78
N LEU A 825 -4.18 39.97 -32.80
CA LEU A 825 -3.47 41.23 -32.61
C LEU A 825 -4.28 42.21 -31.76
N PHE A 826 -5.60 42.32 -31.97
CA PHE A 826 -6.48 43.18 -31.19
C PHE A 826 -6.45 42.75 -29.70
N LYS A 827 -6.58 41.46 -29.42
CA LYS A 827 -6.52 40.94 -28.05
C LYS A 827 -5.20 41.26 -27.35
N VAL A 828 -4.08 41.04 -28.05
CA VAL A 828 -2.75 41.30 -27.51
C VAL A 828 -2.55 42.79 -27.18
N LEU A 829 -2.95 43.66 -28.10
CA LEU A 829 -2.83 45.12 -27.92
C LEU A 829 -3.77 45.62 -26.83
N ALA A 830 -5.04 45.16 -26.81
CA ALA A 830 -6.02 45.49 -25.77
C ALA A 830 -5.56 45.10 -24.37
N ASP A 831 -5.00 43.88 -24.21
CA ASP A 831 -4.49 43.44 -22.92
C ASP A 831 -3.36 44.33 -22.39
N ARG A 832 -2.50 44.85 -23.27
CA ARG A 832 -1.39 45.74 -22.87
C ARG A 832 -1.83 47.14 -22.40
N ILE A 833 -2.96 47.62 -22.86
CA ILE A 833 -3.56 48.91 -22.40
C ILE A 833 -4.70 48.70 -21.37
N ALA A 834 -4.80 47.49 -20.79
CA ALA A 834 -5.79 47.09 -19.78
C ALA A 834 -7.25 47.22 -20.25
N VAL A 835 -7.54 47.07 -21.55
CA VAL A 835 -8.88 46.95 -22.10
C VAL A 835 -9.31 45.46 -22.12
N GLY A 836 -10.22 45.07 -21.25
CA GLY A 836 -10.70 43.68 -21.15
C GLY A 836 -11.50 43.24 -22.37
N CYS A 837 -11.01 42.29 -23.14
CA CYS A 837 -11.70 41.69 -24.27
C CYS A 837 -11.53 40.18 -24.34
N THR A 838 -12.45 39.48 -25.00
CA THR A 838 -12.34 38.03 -25.25
C THR A 838 -11.59 37.77 -26.57
N LEU A 839 -11.14 36.54 -26.77
CA LEU A 839 -10.70 36.02 -28.07
C LEU A 839 -11.42 34.71 -28.32
N ASN A 840 -12.39 34.72 -29.26
CA ASN A 840 -13.20 33.57 -29.58
C ASN A 840 -12.92 33.12 -31.01
N ARG A 841 -12.67 31.80 -31.17
CA ARG A 841 -12.46 31.16 -32.49
C ARG A 841 -13.80 30.63 -33.02
N GLY A 842 -14.08 30.91 -34.27
CA GLY A 842 -15.14 30.31 -35.04
C GLY A 842 -14.63 29.26 -36.03
N ASP A 843 -15.51 28.78 -36.89
CA ASP A 843 -15.18 27.86 -37.99
C ASP A 843 -14.39 28.57 -39.09
N TYR A 844 -13.72 27.84 -39.96
CA TYR A 844 -13.08 28.30 -41.20
C TYR A 844 -12.14 29.50 -41.04
N ASN A 845 -11.29 29.54 -40.02
CA ASN A 845 -10.37 30.68 -39.74
C ASN A 845 -11.06 31.97 -39.29
N LEU A 846 -12.29 31.87 -38.80
CA LEU A 846 -12.94 33.00 -38.14
C LEU A 846 -12.45 33.12 -36.70
N ALA A 847 -12.37 34.35 -36.23
CA ALA A 847 -12.17 34.71 -34.84
C ALA A 847 -12.75 36.11 -34.59
N CYS A 848 -13.25 36.32 -33.39
CA CYS A 848 -13.82 37.60 -32.98
C CYS A 848 -13.43 37.97 -31.55
N ASN A 849 -13.55 39.24 -31.22
CA ASN A 849 -13.35 39.79 -29.89
C ASN A 849 -14.65 40.41 -29.37
N GLU A 850 -14.95 40.16 -28.11
CA GLU A 850 -16.07 40.76 -27.42
C GLU A 850 -15.56 41.64 -26.28
N VAL A 851 -16.20 42.80 -26.13
CA VAL A 851 -15.88 43.79 -25.09
C VAL A 851 -17.14 44.14 -24.29
N MET A 852 -16.98 44.37 -23.01
CA MET A 852 -18.08 44.83 -22.15
C MET A 852 -18.02 46.34 -22.00
N LEU A 853 -19.05 47.03 -22.51
CA LEU A 853 -19.12 48.49 -22.50
C LEU A 853 -20.48 48.97 -21.95
N PRO A 854 -20.53 50.12 -21.27
CA PRO A 854 -21.82 50.71 -20.88
C PRO A 854 -22.63 51.09 -22.13
N ASP A 855 -23.95 50.80 -22.09
CA ASP A 855 -24.90 51.07 -23.17
C ASP A 855 -25.50 52.48 -23.04
N SER A 856 -24.72 53.47 -22.69
CA SER A 856 -25.21 54.85 -22.55
C SER A 856 -24.65 55.71 -23.65
N ASP A 857 -25.55 56.46 -24.31
CA ASP A 857 -25.18 57.73 -24.86
C ASP A 857 -24.68 58.62 -23.71
N ASP A 858 -23.48 59.16 -23.81
CA ASP A 858 -22.81 59.97 -22.79
C ASP A 858 -23.51 61.34 -22.53
N THR A 859 -24.76 61.29 -22.18
CA THR A 859 -25.50 62.47 -21.67
C THR A 859 -25.30 62.54 -20.19
N PRO A 860 -24.73 63.66 -19.65
CA PRO A 860 -24.59 63.85 -18.22
C PRO A 860 -25.94 63.78 -17.52
N GLY A 861 -26.17 62.74 -16.63
CA GLY A 861 -27.38 62.55 -15.90
C GLY A 861 -28.29 61.39 -16.35
N ALA A 862 -27.95 60.65 -17.43
CA ALA A 862 -28.68 59.43 -17.81
C ALA A 862 -28.40 58.26 -16.82
N PRO A 863 -29.40 57.39 -16.60
CA PRO A 863 -29.24 56.24 -15.71
C PRO A 863 -28.16 55.31 -16.29
N LYS A 864 -27.18 54.94 -15.46
CA LYS A 864 -26.11 54.02 -15.85
C LYS A 864 -26.72 52.60 -15.92
N PHE A 865 -26.87 52.04 -17.11
CA PHE A 865 -27.24 50.65 -17.35
C PHE A 865 -26.07 49.73 -17.07
N PRO A 866 -26.30 48.48 -16.70
CA PRO A 866 -25.24 47.49 -16.57
C PRO A 866 -24.51 47.32 -17.93
N PRO A 867 -23.17 47.11 -17.94
CA PRO A 867 -22.41 46.99 -19.19
C PRO A 867 -22.96 45.80 -20.02
N ARG A 868 -23.00 46.03 -21.35
CA ARG A 868 -23.43 45.02 -22.33
C ARG A 868 -22.25 44.54 -23.16
N THR A 869 -22.34 43.32 -23.70
CA THR A 869 -21.33 42.74 -24.57
C THR A 869 -21.51 43.20 -25.99
N PHE A 870 -20.43 43.68 -26.59
CA PHE A 870 -20.35 44.08 -27.99
C PHE A 870 -19.26 43.27 -28.69
N VAL A 871 -19.56 42.78 -29.90
CA VAL A 871 -18.59 42.21 -30.83
C VAL A 871 -17.93 43.36 -31.61
N VAL A 872 -16.60 43.37 -31.70
CA VAL A 872 -15.84 44.41 -32.38
C VAL A 872 -15.60 43.97 -33.81
N ASP A 873 -16.09 44.78 -34.79
CA ASP A 873 -15.77 44.55 -36.19
C ASP A 873 -14.35 45.03 -36.48
N LEU A 874 -13.49 44.12 -36.88
CA LEU A 874 -12.07 44.36 -37.22
C LEU A 874 -11.81 44.26 -38.72
N VAL A 875 -12.83 43.87 -39.52
CA VAL A 875 -12.63 43.47 -40.90
C VAL A 875 -13.39 44.35 -41.87
N HIS A 876 -14.71 44.48 -41.72
CA HIS A 876 -15.56 45.19 -42.72
C HIS A 876 -15.73 46.66 -42.41
N CYS A 877 -16.06 47.02 -41.20
CA CYS A 877 -16.18 48.39 -40.71
C CYS A 877 -15.40 48.50 -39.38
N PRO A 878 -14.07 48.65 -39.44
CA PRO A 878 -13.21 48.64 -38.27
C PRO A 878 -13.65 49.65 -37.20
N GLY A 879 -13.88 49.18 -35.98
CA GLY A 879 -14.37 50.00 -34.86
C GLY A 879 -15.90 50.04 -34.73
N LYS A 880 -16.67 49.45 -35.65
CA LYS A 880 -18.11 49.25 -35.43
C LYS A 880 -18.34 48.28 -34.31
N LEU A 881 -19.13 48.68 -33.31
CA LEU A 881 -19.50 47.87 -32.18
C LEU A 881 -20.88 47.25 -32.41
N LEU A 882 -20.94 45.92 -32.57
CA LEU A 882 -22.15 45.17 -32.81
C LEU A 882 -22.63 44.59 -31.48
N ARG A 883 -23.88 44.81 -31.10
CA ARG A 883 -24.43 44.23 -29.89
C ARG A 883 -24.41 42.72 -30.04
N ALA A 884 -23.89 41.99 -29.05
CA ALA A 884 -23.73 40.53 -29.10
C ALA A 884 -25.08 39.80 -29.32
N ASP A 885 -26.21 40.39 -28.90
CA ASP A 885 -27.57 39.89 -29.08
C ASP A 885 -28.19 40.28 -30.46
N SER A 886 -27.49 40.95 -31.31
CA SER A 886 -27.99 41.39 -32.61
C SER A 886 -27.77 40.38 -33.74
N PRO A 887 -28.68 40.32 -34.76
CA PRO A 887 -28.46 39.49 -35.94
C PRO A 887 -27.17 39.83 -36.71
N GLU A 888 -26.73 41.10 -36.67
CA GLU A 888 -25.49 41.55 -37.32
C GLU A 888 -24.25 40.94 -36.64
N ALA A 889 -24.25 40.84 -35.30
CA ALA A 889 -23.19 40.20 -34.57
C ALA A 889 -23.15 38.69 -34.85
N ALA A 890 -24.32 38.01 -34.83
CA ALA A 890 -24.43 36.62 -35.19
C ALA A 890 -23.91 36.35 -36.61
N GLN A 891 -24.22 37.21 -37.54
CA GLN A 891 -23.71 37.11 -38.90
C GLN A 891 -22.19 37.30 -38.95
N TYR A 892 -21.63 38.25 -38.21
CA TYR A 892 -20.16 38.46 -38.12
C TYR A 892 -19.42 37.29 -37.51
N GLN A 893 -20.05 36.57 -36.60
CA GLN A 893 -19.47 35.40 -35.91
C GLN A 893 -19.57 34.12 -36.73
N GLN A 894 -20.52 34.03 -37.70
CA GLN A 894 -20.79 32.83 -38.49
C GLN A 894 -20.27 32.93 -39.95
N LEU A 895 -19.85 34.09 -40.39
CA LEU A 895 -19.33 34.31 -41.75
C LEU A 895 -17.96 33.67 -41.99
#